data_8abfd1c6727fef6e9af6f58c3475ed88
#
_entry.id   8abfd1c6727fef6e9af6f58c3475ed88
#
_cell.length_a   1.000
_cell.length_b   1.000
_cell.length_c   1.000
_cell.angle_alpha   90.00
_cell.angle_beta   90.00
_cell.angle_gamma   90.00
#
_symmetry.space_group_name_H-M   'P 1'
#
loop_
_entity.id
_entity.type
_entity.pdbx_description
1 polymer ?
#
loop_
_entity_poly.entity_id
_entity_poly.type
_entity_poly.pdbx_seq_one_letter_code
_entity_poly.pdbx_strand_id
1 'polypeptide(L)'
;MSASPELGVCYYPEHWPEDMWISDAQSMYKNGIRWVRIAEFAWSRIEPEPKKFDWKWLDKAVDILGNAGLKIIMCTPTATPPRWLINQMPDMLAVDQNGRKRKFGSRKHYSFSHKGYQKESQRITQAVAERYGNNSFIQAWQTDNEFGCHETTYSWCQSSLQEFRNWLKIKYQSIEKLNEEWGNVFWSMEYSSFEDIDLPNLTVTEANPAHHFAFRRFSSDQVKNFNSQQVKIINQFSPNRPVSHNYMGHFIEFDHYKVSEDLDIAAWDSYPLGFLQNMQSIAREDKKLLFECYNIGDPDFQAYHHDLYRGMGRLWVMEQQPGPVNWAKYNPVPLPGAVRMWTWEAFAHDAEVVSYFRWRQAPYAQEQMHAGLMHCDNSPAMGSKEALQVSKEIQEIELPPTEKAEIALIHDYEACWMTEIDGQTQDFHYTRIMLDFYKSIRINGGSLDIIGKNTDFTGYKLIIIPSLVHLDEEIFSRITLSGAKILAGPRTGVKTNGFQIPHNLSLEGLGFKVTRVDALPQELPIEVEWKGIKGHINVWREQGQCSGTSDGKGIDDMPVVTTGNKGSYLCGWPDENLLKAIMKEQMLSAGLTTVLLPQYLRVRQRGNLLFFTNYGKQKVSIPEKYNGEFLLGQRELAQSDLAILKST
;
A
#
# COMPACT_ATOMS: atom_id res chain seq x y z
N MET A 1 -6.00 24.60 11.58
CA MET A 1 -5.51 24.94 10.23
C MET A 1 -4.71 23.74 9.75
N SER A 2 -5.03 23.15 8.61
CA SER A 2 -4.16 22.14 8.02
C SER A 2 -2.81 22.79 7.69
N ALA A 3 -1.70 22.11 7.99
CA ALA A 3 -0.38 22.61 7.59
C ALA A 3 -0.35 22.69 6.05
N SER A 4 0.27 23.75 5.50
CA SER A 4 0.50 23.83 4.05
C SER A 4 1.34 22.62 3.61
N PRO A 5 1.06 22.01 2.46
CA PRO A 5 1.83 20.88 1.97
C PRO A 5 3.28 21.29 1.69
N GLU A 6 4.20 20.39 1.91
CA GLU A 6 5.64 20.63 1.77
C GLU A 6 6.31 19.57 0.89
N LEU A 7 7.42 19.93 0.28
CA LEU A 7 8.25 19.00 -0.48
C LEU A 7 9.44 18.51 0.36
N GLY A 8 9.79 17.25 0.15
CA GLY A 8 10.93 16.60 0.78
C GLY A 8 11.85 15.91 -0.23
N VAL A 9 12.94 15.35 0.28
CA VAL A 9 13.87 14.56 -0.51
C VAL A 9 14.61 13.55 0.37
N CYS A 10 14.95 12.39 -0.19
CA CYS A 10 15.89 11.45 0.42
C CYS A 10 17.31 11.88 0.08
N TYR A 11 18.17 11.96 1.09
CA TYR A 11 19.55 12.38 0.93
C TYR A 11 20.47 11.48 1.75
N TYR A 12 21.60 11.15 1.20
CA TYR A 12 22.60 10.27 1.80
C TYR A 12 23.93 11.01 1.88
N PRO A 13 24.17 11.81 2.94
CA PRO A 13 25.42 12.57 3.08
C PRO A 13 26.66 11.69 2.91
N GLU A 14 26.61 10.46 3.46
CA GLU A 14 27.68 9.47 3.39
C GLU A 14 28.04 8.99 1.97
N HIS A 15 27.21 9.29 0.97
CA HIS A 15 27.50 8.99 -0.43
C HIS A 15 28.35 10.05 -1.12
N TRP A 16 28.49 11.24 -0.53
CA TRP A 16 29.06 12.41 -1.18
C TRP A 16 30.23 12.99 -0.36
N PRO A 17 31.22 13.62 -1.03
CA PRO A 17 32.26 14.39 -0.34
C PRO A 17 31.66 15.46 0.55
N GLU A 18 32.24 15.68 1.73
CA GLU A 18 31.71 16.62 2.74
C GLU A 18 31.66 18.07 2.26
N ASP A 19 32.54 18.47 1.33
CA ASP A 19 32.58 19.82 0.74
C ASP A 19 31.37 20.11 -0.15
N MET A 20 30.65 19.09 -0.61
CA MET A 20 29.40 19.24 -1.36
C MET A 20 28.18 19.49 -0.47
N TRP A 21 28.20 19.09 0.80
CA TRP A 21 26.99 19.07 1.64
C TRP A 21 26.36 20.45 1.85
N ILE A 22 27.18 21.50 2.00
CA ILE A 22 26.68 22.89 2.16
C ILE A 22 25.96 23.35 0.89
N SER A 23 26.56 23.13 -0.28
CA SER A 23 25.97 23.51 -1.56
C SER A 23 24.71 22.70 -1.85
N ASP A 24 24.67 21.42 -1.48
CA ASP A 24 23.48 20.57 -1.61
C ASP A 24 22.34 21.08 -0.75
N ALA A 25 22.58 21.31 0.55
CA ALA A 25 21.58 21.80 1.48
C ALA A 25 20.98 23.16 1.03
N GLN A 26 21.84 24.10 0.61
CA GLN A 26 21.39 25.39 0.07
C GLN A 26 20.59 25.23 -1.21
N SER A 27 20.99 24.32 -2.09
CA SER A 27 20.30 24.03 -3.34
C SER A 27 18.94 23.38 -3.09
N MET A 28 18.84 22.44 -2.16
CA MET A 28 17.56 21.84 -1.74
C MET A 28 16.60 22.94 -1.27
N TYR A 29 17.02 23.77 -0.32
CA TYR A 29 16.16 24.84 0.21
C TYR A 29 15.73 25.83 -0.87
N LYS A 30 16.62 26.24 -1.76
CA LYS A 30 16.35 27.13 -2.90
C LYS A 30 15.36 26.51 -3.90
N ASN A 31 15.38 25.18 -4.07
CA ASN A 31 14.44 24.45 -4.92
C ASN A 31 13.11 24.13 -4.21
N GLY A 32 12.83 24.73 -3.07
CA GLY A 32 11.55 24.58 -2.36
C GLY A 32 11.43 23.33 -1.50
N ILE A 33 12.51 22.54 -1.37
CA ILE A 33 12.54 21.40 -0.44
C ILE A 33 12.57 21.93 0.99
N ARG A 34 11.79 21.31 1.87
CA ARG A 34 11.68 21.64 3.29
C ARG A 34 12.01 20.47 4.19
N TRP A 35 11.84 19.24 3.72
CA TRP A 35 12.11 18.02 4.46
C TRP A 35 13.26 17.23 3.83
N VAL A 36 14.09 16.62 4.67
CA VAL A 36 15.17 15.74 4.21
C VAL A 36 15.21 14.48 5.06
N ARG A 37 15.11 13.31 4.43
CA ARG A 37 15.24 12.00 5.07
C ARG A 37 16.69 11.52 4.98
N ILE A 38 17.26 11.06 6.10
CA ILE A 38 18.65 10.62 6.20
C ILE A 38 18.83 9.39 7.10
N ALA A 39 19.92 8.67 6.90
CA ALA A 39 20.52 7.66 7.79
C ALA A 39 19.91 6.26 7.81
N GLU A 40 18.90 5.93 7.03
CA GLU A 40 18.24 4.61 7.02
C GLU A 40 19.15 3.44 6.67
N PHE A 41 20.29 3.71 6.01
CA PHE A 41 21.28 2.68 5.62
C PHE A 41 22.65 2.90 6.24
N ALA A 42 22.76 3.79 7.23
CA ALA A 42 24.04 4.30 7.70
C ALA A 42 24.66 3.50 8.87
N TRP A 43 24.15 2.33 9.27
CA TRP A 43 24.62 1.62 10.48
C TRP A 43 26.13 1.38 10.49
N SER A 44 26.70 0.85 9.39
CA SER A 44 28.14 0.59 9.30
C SER A 44 29.02 1.85 9.37
N ARG A 45 28.47 3.02 9.00
CA ARG A 45 29.16 4.33 9.12
C ARG A 45 29.01 4.91 10.52
N ILE A 46 27.86 4.72 11.14
CA ILE A 46 27.58 5.14 12.52
C ILE A 46 28.39 4.30 13.51
N GLU A 47 28.45 2.98 13.28
CA GLU A 47 29.12 2.00 14.15
C GLU A 47 29.99 1.05 13.30
N PRO A 48 31.20 1.50 12.89
CA PRO A 48 32.11 0.71 12.07
C PRO A 48 32.66 -0.52 12.76
N GLU A 49 32.77 -0.51 14.08
CA GLU A 49 33.13 -1.64 14.94
C GLU A 49 32.17 -1.73 16.12
N PRO A 50 31.98 -2.92 16.73
CA PRO A 50 31.05 -3.10 17.84
C PRO A 50 31.28 -2.09 18.95
N LYS A 51 30.26 -1.30 19.30
CA LYS A 51 30.25 -0.26 20.35
C LYS A 51 31.23 0.91 20.13
N LYS A 52 31.83 1.03 18.94
CA LYS A 52 32.62 2.17 18.53
C LYS A 52 31.84 3.03 17.56
N PHE A 53 31.31 4.13 18.05
CA PHE A 53 30.47 5.05 17.26
C PHE A 53 31.33 6.16 16.64
N ASP A 54 31.08 6.45 15.38
CA ASP A 54 31.54 7.64 14.67
C ASP A 54 30.36 8.55 14.34
N TRP A 55 30.08 9.48 15.22
CA TRP A 55 29.01 10.45 15.07
C TRP A 55 29.42 11.71 14.32
N LYS A 56 30.72 11.97 14.16
CA LYS A 56 31.24 13.27 13.68
C LYS A 56 30.68 13.68 12.35
N TRP A 57 30.62 12.75 11.41
CA TRP A 57 30.10 13.00 10.07
C TRP A 57 28.59 13.25 10.08
N LEU A 58 27.83 12.50 10.89
CA LEU A 58 26.36 12.62 10.94
C LEU A 58 25.97 13.89 11.70
N ASP A 59 26.66 14.25 12.81
CA ASP A 59 26.47 15.53 13.49
C ASP A 59 26.66 16.70 12.53
N LYS A 60 27.77 16.69 11.77
CA LYS A 60 28.08 17.71 10.78
C LYS A 60 27.01 17.79 9.68
N ALA A 61 26.53 16.65 9.19
CA ALA A 61 25.46 16.61 8.19
C ALA A 61 24.15 17.20 8.74
N VAL A 62 23.75 16.81 9.97
CA VAL A 62 22.56 17.34 10.65
C VAL A 62 22.66 18.86 10.83
N ASP A 63 23.81 19.37 11.28
CA ASP A 63 24.03 20.81 11.46
C ASP A 63 23.96 21.57 10.13
N ILE A 64 24.59 21.06 9.08
CA ILE A 64 24.56 21.68 7.74
C ILE A 64 23.14 21.75 7.19
N LEU A 65 22.43 20.62 7.22
CA LEU A 65 21.06 20.54 6.70
C LEU A 65 20.10 21.43 7.51
N GLY A 66 20.17 21.35 8.84
CA GLY A 66 19.32 22.15 9.72
C GLY A 66 19.60 23.65 9.63
N ASN A 67 20.86 24.07 9.58
CA ASN A 67 21.24 25.48 9.41
C ASN A 67 20.87 26.04 8.02
N ALA A 68 20.68 25.21 7.01
CA ALA A 68 20.13 25.61 5.72
C ALA A 68 18.60 25.82 5.76
N GLY A 69 17.92 25.51 6.87
CA GLY A 69 16.47 25.64 7.06
C GLY A 69 15.67 24.38 6.72
N LEU A 70 16.32 23.23 6.60
CA LEU A 70 15.68 21.95 6.32
C LEU A 70 15.23 21.27 7.63
N LYS A 71 14.05 20.67 7.60
CA LYS A 71 13.51 19.79 8.63
C LYS A 71 14.01 18.36 8.36
N ILE A 72 14.56 17.71 9.37
CA ILE A 72 15.18 16.40 9.19
C ILE A 72 14.26 15.29 9.67
N ILE A 73 14.07 14.26 8.83
CA ILE A 73 13.53 12.95 9.19
C ILE A 73 14.73 12.05 9.48
N MET A 74 14.93 11.73 10.74
CA MET A 74 15.99 10.82 11.16
C MET A 74 15.50 9.38 11.11
N CYS A 75 16.25 8.51 10.45
CA CYS A 75 15.88 7.10 10.35
C CYS A 75 16.66 6.22 11.32
N THR A 76 16.04 5.13 11.77
CA THR A 76 16.79 4.04 12.41
C THR A 76 17.49 3.19 11.35
N PRO A 77 18.78 2.88 11.48
CA PRO A 77 19.56 2.26 10.39
C PRO A 77 19.43 0.72 10.35
N THR A 78 18.32 0.18 10.85
CA THR A 78 18.13 -1.26 11.07
C THR A 78 17.92 -2.07 9.77
N ALA A 79 17.66 -1.39 8.65
CA ALA A 79 17.54 -2.06 7.35
C ALA A 79 18.85 -2.72 6.85
N THR A 80 20.00 -2.26 7.34
CA THR A 80 21.32 -2.67 6.85
C THR A 80 22.29 -3.01 7.99
N PRO A 81 22.09 -4.13 8.71
CA PRO A 81 23.01 -4.56 9.74
C PRO A 81 24.42 -4.74 9.19
N PRO A 82 25.47 -4.24 9.91
CA PRO A 82 26.84 -4.23 9.42
C PRO A 82 27.45 -5.64 9.38
N ARG A 83 28.48 -5.82 8.55
CA ARG A 83 29.16 -7.10 8.38
C ARG A 83 29.67 -7.71 9.68
N TRP A 84 30.19 -6.89 10.61
CA TRP A 84 30.67 -7.37 11.89
C TRP A 84 29.58 -8.05 12.73
N LEU A 85 28.34 -7.55 12.65
CA LEU A 85 27.20 -8.11 13.39
C LEU A 85 26.86 -9.52 12.86
N ILE A 86 26.87 -9.69 11.53
CA ILE A 86 26.66 -11.00 10.92
C ILE A 86 27.77 -11.98 11.30
N ASN A 87 29.02 -11.53 11.39
CA ASN A 87 30.12 -12.39 11.83
C ASN A 87 29.92 -12.87 13.29
N GLN A 88 29.32 -12.05 14.14
CA GLN A 88 28.99 -12.40 15.53
C GLN A 88 27.76 -13.29 15.65
N MET A 89 26.75 -13.08 14.79
CA MET A 89 25.45 -13.76 14.82
C MET A 89 25.04 -14.25 13.42
N PRO A 90 25.72 -15.25 12.84
CA PRO A 90 25.43 -15.71 11.46
C PRO A 90 24.07 -16.41 11.33
N ASP A 91 23.44 -16.76 12.43
CA ASP A 91 22.11 -17.35 12.53
C ASP A 91 20.97 -16.31 12.45
N MET A 92 21.30 -15.00 12.51
CA MET A 92 20.33 -13.94 12.26
C MET A 92 19.86 -13.85 10.81
N LEU A 93 20.62 -14.45 9.88
CA LEU A 93 20.31 -14.37 8.46
C LEU A 93 19.00 -15.07 8.12
N ALA A 94 18.17 -14.40 7.36
CA ALA A 94 16.92 -14.95 6.87
C ALA A 94 17.15 -16.19 5.96
N VAL A 95 16.19 -17.09 5.96
CA VAL A 95 16.17 -18.29 5.11
C VAL A 95 14.92 -18.22 4.24
N ASP A 96 15.08 -18.46 2.94
CA ASP A 96 13.94 -18.46 2.00
C ASP A 96 13.11 -19.77 2.10
N GLN A 97 11.95 -19.80 1.43
CA GLN A 97 11.06 -20.95 1.45
C GLN A 97 11.68 -22.25 0.95
N ASN A 98 12.79 -22.17 0.17
CA ASN A 98 13.53 -23.32 -0.33
C ASN A 98 14.66 -23.76 0.62
N GLY A 99 14.74 -23.20 1.82
CA GLY A 99 15.77 -23.50 2.81
C GLY A 99 17.13 -22.84 2.56
N ARG A 100 17.22 -21.88 1.63
CA ARG A 100 18.50 -21.21 1.30
C ARG A 100 18.71 -19.99 2.20
N LYS A 101 19.83 -19.98 2.91
CA LYS A 101 20.21 -18.84 3.75
C LYS A 101 20.61 -17.65 2.89
N ARG A 102 20.05 -16.47 3.22
CA ARG A 102 20.43 -15.20 2.60
C ARG A 102 21.86 -14.84 2.98
N LYS A 103 22.52 -13.98 2.18
CA LYS A 103 23.92 -13.58 2.37
C LYS A 103 24.03 -12.07 2.50
N PHE A 104 25.14 -11.63 3.11
CA PHE A 104 25.55 -10.23 3.08
C PHE A 104 25.85 -9.75 1.65
N GLY A 105 25.65 -8.48 1.40
CA GLY A 105 25.92 -7.83 0.09
C GLY A 105 24.72 -7.05 -0.43
N SER A 106 23.65 -7.00 0.37
CA SER A 106 22.44 -6.22 0.11
C SER A 106 21.87 -5.72 1.43
N ARG A 107 20.62 -5.27 1.44
CA ARG A 107 19.84 -4.90 2.62
C ARG A 107 18.88 -6.03 3.01
N LYS A 108 18.25 -5.96 4.20
CA LYS A 108 17.15 -6.87 4.62
C LYS A 108 17.52 -8.35 4.75
N HIS A 109 18.75 -8.68 5.03
CA HIS A 109 19.21 -10.08 5.10
C HIS A 109 18.98 -10.77 6.45
N TYR A 110 18.20 -10.19 7.34
CA TYR A 110 17.91 -10.67 8.70
C TYR A 110 16.49 -11.25 8.83
N SER A 111 16.29 -12.05 9.88
CA SER A 111 14.97 -12.53 10.29
C SER A 111 14.40 -11.64 11.40
N PHE A 112 13.15 -11.16 11.24
CA PHE A 112 12.45 -10.41 12.27
C PHE A 112 12.25 -11.19 13.58
N SER A 113 12.26 -12.52 13.52
CA SER A 113 12.10 -13.40 14.68
C SER A 113 13.39 -13.63 15.48
N HIS A 114 14.57 -13.18 14.97
CA HIS A 114 15.84 -13.46 15.63
C HIS A 114 16.06 -12.55 16.85
N LYS A 115 15.97 -13.08 18.06
CA LYS A 115 16.02 -12.32 19.32
C LYS A 115 17.33 -11.53 19.52
N GLY A 116 18.47 -12.09 19.08
CA GLY A 116 19.75 -11.40 19.13
C GLY A 116 19.75 -10.16 18.24
N TYR A 117 19.22 -10.28 17.01
CA TYR A 117 19.08 -9.16 16.11
C TYR A 117 18.09 -8.10 16.62
N GLN A 118 16.95 -8.52 17.18
CA GLN A 118 16.02 -7.58 17.82
C GLN A 118 16.69 -6.75 18.91
N LYS A 119 17.53 -7.36 19.77
CA LYS A 119 18.29 -6.66 20.80
C LYS A 119 19.30 -5.65 20.22
N GLU A 120 20.02 -6.02 19.18
CA GLU A 120 20.96 -5.11 18.51
C GLU A 120 20.23 -3.98 17.77
N SER A 121 19.08 -4.24 17.15
CA SER A 121 18.24 -3.20 16.55
C SER A 121 17.72 -2.22 17.59
N GLN A 122 17.30 -2.69 18.77
CA GLN A 122 16.91 -1.83 19.89
C GLN A 122 18.10 -0.99 20.36
N ARG A 123 19.29 -1.60 20.50
CA ARG A 123 20.51 -0.92 20.98
C ARG A 123 20.93 0.21 20.03
N ILE A 124 20.96 -0.03 18.72
CA ILE A 124 21.33 1.03 17.77
C ILE A 124 20.24 2.10 17.66
N THR A 125 18.97 1.72 17.70
CA THR A 125 17.85 2.67 17.75
C THR A 125 17.97 3.58 18.97
N GLN A 126 18.27 3.00 20.14
CA GLN A 126 18.48 3.76 21.36
C GLN A 126 19.66 4.74 21.23
N ALA A 127 20.81 4.29 20.72
CA ALA A 127 21.98 5.14 20.55
C ALA A 127 21.72 6.35 19.63
N VAL A 128 20.98 6.14 18.53
CA VAL A 128 20.57 7.21 17.62
C VAL A 128 19.55 8.15 18.28
N ALA A 129 18.55 7.58 18.96
CA ALA A 129 17.49 8.35 19.62
C ALA A 129 18.01 9.17 20.82
N GLU A 130 18.91 8.62 21.64
CA GLU A 130 19.60 9.36 22.74
C GLU A 130 20.37 10.54 22.20
N ARG A 131 21.09 10.36 21.07
CA ARG A 131 21.91 11.43 20.50
C ARG A 131 21.09 12.53 19.85
N TYR A 132 20.10 12.18 19.06
CA TYR A 132 19.37 13.14 18.21
C TYR A 132 17.97 13.48 18.73
N GLY A 133 17.47 12.78 19.73
CA GLY A 133 16.10 12.91 20.22
C GLY A 133 15.72 14.32 20.67
N ASN A 134 16.66 15.11 21.20
CA ASN A 134 16.45 16.50 21.59
C ASN A 134 17.01 17.53 20.59
N ASN A 135 17.58 17.10 19.47
CA ASN A 135 18.11 18.01 18.47
C ASN A 135 16.95 18.75 17.77
N SER A 136 16.99 20.08 17.73
CA SER A 136 15.91 20.93 17.19
C SER A 136 15.70 20.79 15.69
N PHE A 137 16.68 20.31 14.94
CA PHE A 137 16.58 20.09 13.49
C PHE A 137 15.86 18.79 13.14
N ILE A 138 15.82 17.80 14.06
CA ILE A 138 15.08 16.56 13.87
C ILE A 138 13.60 16.84 14.14
N GLN A 139 12.76 16.76 13.12
CA GLN A 139 11.34 17.09 13.21
C GLN A 139 10.42 15.88 13.08
N ALA A 140 10.94 14.76 12.57
CA ALA A 140 10.24 13.48 12.48
C ALA A 140 11.23 12.31 12.53
N TRP A 141 10.69 11.12 12.75
CA TRP A 141 11.44 9.85 12.73
C TRP A 141 10.88 8.89 11.72
N GLN A 142 11.73 8.02 11.18
CA GLN A 142 11.32 6.85 10.44
C GLN A 142 11.98 5.61 11.04
N THR A 143 11.18 4.56 11.25
CA THR A 143 11.69 3.25 11.60
C THR A 143 12.16 2.51 10.35
N ASP A 144 13.40 1.98 10.36
CA ASP A 144 13.90 1.10 9.30
C ASP A 144 13.69 1.67 7.87
N ASN A 145 13.45 0.83 6.88
CA ASN A 145 13.04 1.18 5.51
C ASN A 145 12.32 0.00 4.88
N GLU A 146 11.13 0.19 4.32
CA GLU A 146 10.39 -0.80 3.54
C GLU A 146 10.40 -2.21 4.18
N PHE A 147 9.76 -2.42 5.32
CA PHE A 147 9.71 -3.73 5.98
C PHE A 147 9.32 -4.84 5.00
N GLY A 148 10.03 -5.97 5.07
CA GLY A 148 9.73 -7.15 4.28
C GLY A 148 10.19 -7.12 2.83
N CYS A 149 10.72 -6.00 2.33
CA CYS A 149 11.20 -5.83 0.96
C CYS A 149 12.06 -7.03 0.50
N HIS A 150 11.88 -7.46 -0.76
CA HIS A 150 12.56 -8.61 -1.37
C HIS A 150 12.24 -9.97 -0.68
N GLU A 151 10.97 -10.21 -0.36
CA GLU A 151 10.49 -11.47 0.22
C GLU A 151 11.15 -11.79 1.58
N THR A 152 11.40 -10.78 2.41
CA THR A 152 12.05 -10.97 3.71
C THR A 152 11.10 -10.89 4.90
N THR A 153 9.82 -10.67 4.65
CA THR A 153 8.77 -10.79 5.67
C THR A 153 8.74 -12.20 6.24
N TYR A 154 8.82 -13.18 5.37
CA TYR A 154 8.84 -14.60 5.74
C TYR A 154 10.27 -15.09 5.87
N SER A 155 10.59 -15.77 6.96
CA SER A 155 11.88 -16.43 7.13
C SER A 155 11.66 -17.83 7.68
N TRP A 156 12.14 -18.83 6.94
CA TRP A 156 12.08 -20.26 7.32
C TRP A 156 13.32 -20.69 8.11
N CYS A 157 13.80 -19.83 9.00
CA CYS A 157 14.95 -20.10 9.85
C CYS A 157 14.54 -20.71 11.20
N GLN A 158 15.51 -21.23 11.95
CA GLN A 158 15.29 -21.85 13.25
C GLN A 158 14.66 -20.89 14.29
N SER A 159 15.05 -19.60 14.25
CA SER A 159 14.44 -18.59 15.13
C SER A 159 12.96 -18.39 14.83
N SER A 160 12.58 -18.37 13.54
CA SER A 160 11.18 -18.27 13.14
C SER A 160 10.39 -19.51 13.58
N LEU A 161 10.95 -20.72 13.45
CA LEU A 161 10.30 -21.94 13.91
C LEU A 161 10.00 -21.90 15.41
N GLN A 162 10.98 -21.50 16.23
CA GLN A 162 10.80 -21.40 17.68
C GLN A 162 9.73 -20.39 18.07
N GLU A 163 9.80 -19.18 17.49
CA GLU A 163 8.83 -18.11 17.78
C GLU A 163 7.44 -18.44 17.24
N PHE A 164 7.34 -19.13 16.10
CA PHE A 164 6.06 -19.60 15.56
C PHE A 164 5.39 -20.62 16.50
N ARG A 165 6.12 -21.61 17.00
CA ARG A 165 5.62 -22.55 18.00
C ARG A 165 5.13 -21.85 19.27
N ASN A 166 5.86 -20.84 19.76
CA ASN A 166 5.45 -20.04 20.90
C ASN A 166 4.16 -19.24 20.60
N TRP A 167 4.08 -18.65 19.41
CA TRP A 167 2.90 -17.91 18.96
C TRP A 167 1.66 -18.83 18.85
N LEU A 168 1.83 -20.04 18.32
CA LEU A 168 0.77 -21.06 18.26
C LEU A 168 0.27 -21.47 19.64
N LYS A 169 1.19 -21.70 20.60
CA LYS A 169 0.83 -22.02 21.99
C LYS A 169 -0.06 -20.93 22.62
N ILE A 170 0.29 -19.67 22.41
CA ILE A 170 -0.48 -18.54 22.92
C ILE A 170 -1.85 -18.47 22.25
N LYS A 171 -1.90 -18.64 20.93
CA LYS A 171 -3.14 -18.51 20.16
C LYS A 171 -4.13 -19.64 20.40
N TYR A 172 -3.67 -20.88 20.34
CA TYR A 172 -4.54 -22.06 20.39
C TYR A 172 -4.68 -22.67 21.79
N GLN A 173 -3.74 -22.40 22.70
CA GLN A 173 -3.69 -22.84 24.07
C GLN A 173 -3.51 -24.36 24.25
N SER A 174 -4.07 -25.22 23.39
CA SER A 174 -3.85 -26.67 23.38
C SER A 174 -3.65 -27.21 21.96
N ILE A 175 -2.96 -28.34 21.84
CA ILE A 175 -2.67 -28.96 20.56
C ILE A 175 -3.93 -29.56 19.92
N GLU A 176 -4.87 -30.03 20.77
CA GLU A 176 -6.15 -30.59 20.34
C GLU A 176 -6.99 -29.51 19.63
N LYS A 177 -7.07 -28.30 20.21
CA LYS A 177 -7.76 -27.17 19.58
C LYS A 177 -7.11 -26.76 18.24
N LEU A 178 -5.79 -26.77 18.17
CA LEU A 178 -5.08 -26.49 16.92
C LEU A 178 -5.42 -27.56 15.87
N ASN A 179 -5.34 -28.86 16.22
CA ASN A 179 -5.65 -29.94 15.31
C ASN A 179 -7.10 -29.87 14.80
N GLU A 180 -8.05 -29.54 15.69
CA GLU A 180 -9.46 -29.37 15.34
C GLU A 180 -9.65 -28.16 14.38
N GLU A 181 -9.10 -26.99 14.72
CA GLU A 181 -9.25 -25.77 13.92
C GLU A 181 -8.55 -25.88 12.55
N TRP A 182 -7.42 -26.57 12.49
CA TRP A 182 -6.72 -26.82 11.22
C TRP A 182 -7.30 -27.99 10.42
N GLY A 183 -8.18 -28.82 11.04
CA GLY A 183 -8.71 -30.01 10.40
C GLY A 183 -7.65 -31.08 10.11
N ASN A 184 -6.68 -31.23 11.01
CA ASN A 184 -5.49 -32.09 10.81
C ASN A 184 -5.81 -33.59 10.77
N VAL A 185 -7.02 -34.01 11.08
CA VAL A 185 -7.51 -35.37 10.83
C VAL A 185 -7.45 -35.72 9.33
N PHE A 186 -7.49 -34.73 8.46
CA PHE A 186 -7.32 -34.91 7.02
C PHE A 186 -5.88 -35.36 6.73
N TRP A 187 -5.72 -36.47 6.02
CA TRP A 187 -4.44 -37.12 5.71
C TRP A 187 -3.59 -37.51 6.94
N SER A 188 -4.22 -37.69 8.12
CA SER A 188 -3.52 -38.07 9.37
C SER A 188 -2.39 -37.09 9.75
N MET A 189 -2.63 -35.77 9.62
CA MET A 189 -1.65 -34.73 9.91
C MET A 189 -1.74 -34.20 11.35
N GLU A 190 -2.41 -34.91 12.29
CA GLU A 190 -2.53 -34.51 13.66
C GLU A 190 -1.18 -34.47 14.37
N TYR A 191 -0.91 -33.38 15.08
CA TYR A 191 0.28 -33.21 15.92
C TYR A 191 -0.01 -33.68 17.36
N SER A 192 1.00 -34.27 18.00
CA SER A 192 0.92 -34.67 19.43
C SER A 192 1.36 -33.53 20.35
N SER A 193 2.16 -32.61 19.87
CA SER A 193 2.65 -31.44 20.61
C SER A 193 2.93 -30.27 19.70
N PHE A 194 3.04 -29.06 20.24
CA PHE A 194 3.48 -27.88 19.47
C PHE A 194 4.93 -28.00 18.98
N GLU A 195 5.74 -28.80 19.66
CA GLU A 195 7.13 -29.08 19.29
C GLU A 195 7.27 -29.91 18.01
N ASP A 196 6.23 -30.64 17.62
CA ASP A 196 6.20 -31.43 16.39
C ASP A 196 5.86 -30.60 15.14
N ILE A 197 5.42 -29.34 15.31
CA ILE A 197 5.02 -28.47 14.21
C ILE A 197 6.27 -27.87 13.57
N ASP A 198 6.45 -28.11 12.28
CA ASP A 198 7.46 -27.43 11.44
C ASP A 198 6.90 -26.17 10.77
N LEU A 199 7.73 -25.46 9.99
CA LEU A 199 7.27 -24.37 9.14
C LEU A 199 6.58 -24.93 7.88
N PRO A 200 5.59 -24.23 7.30
CA PRO A 200 4.78 -24.75 6.18
C PRO A 200 5.49 -24.67 4.83
N ASN A 201 6.74 -25.16 4.74
CA ASN A 201 7.50 -25.24 3.51
C ASN A 201 8.13 -26.64 3.35
N LEU A 202 8.60 -26.94 2.16
CA LEU A 202 9.29 -28.20 1.80
C LEU A 202 8.43 -29.48 1.99
N THR A 203 7.12 -29.33 2.10
CA THR A 203 6.19 -30.45 2.05
C THR A 203 6.15 -31.07 0.65
N VAL A 204 5.73 -32.34 0.54
CA VAL A 204 5.71 -33.06 -0.77
C VAL A 204 4.72 -32.42 -1.75
N THR A 205 3.58 -31.98 -1.24
CA THR A 205 2.60 -31.15 -1.92
C THR A 205 2.30 -29.93 -1.05
N GLU A 206 1.23 -29.20 -1.29
CA GLU A 206 0.85 -28.02 -0.50
C GLU A 206 0.64 -28.40 0.97
N ALA A 207 1.19 -27.62 1.89
CA ALA A 207 0.93 -27.77 3.30
C ALA A 207 -0.53 -27.37 3.63
N ASN A 208 -1.03 -27.75 4.80
CA ASN A 208 -2.35 -27.39 5.27
C ASN A 208 -2.59 -25.87 5.13
N PRO A 209 -3.67 -25.41 4.43
CA PRO A 209 -3.94 -23.99 4.23
C PRO A 209 -4.04 -23.18 5.54
N ALA A 210 -4.62 -23.75 6.61
CA ALA A 210 -4.70 -23.12 7.91
C ALA A 210 -3.31 -22.93 8.53
N HIS A 211 -2.37 -23.86 8.31
CA HIS A 211 -0.99 -23.77 8.74
C HIS A 211 -0.25 -22.64 8.00
N HIS A 212 -0.39 -22.57 6.67
CA HIS A 212 0.15 -21.46 5.89
C HIS A 212 -0.39 -20.10 6.35
N PHE A 213 -1.69 -20.01 6.60
CA PHE A 213 -2.33 -18.79 7.03
C PHE A 213 -1.86 -18.37 8.44
N ALA A 214 -1.72 -19.32 9.35
CA ALA A 214 -1.16 -19.07 10.68
C ALA A 214 0.27 -18.56 10.60
N PHE A 215 1.10 -19.10 9.70
CA PHE A 215 2.48 -18.64 9.51
C PHE A 215 2.54 -17.21 8.91
N ARG A 216 1.65 -16.86 7.98
CA ARG A 216 1.55 -15.48 7.47
C ARG A 216 1.15 -14.49 8.56
N ARG A 217 0.15 -14.81 9.38
CA ARG A 217 -0.25 -14.03 10.55
C ARG A 217 0.91 -13.83 11.53
N PHE A 218 1.59 -14.92 11.88
CA PHE A 218 2.77 -14.88 12.74
C PHE A 218 3.85 -13.95 12.16
N SER A 219 4.18 -14.11 10.88
CA SER A 219 5.22 -13.30 10.22
C SER A 219 4.87 -11.82 10.22
N SER A 220 3.61 -11.48 9.95
CA SER A 220 3.08 -10.10 10.06
C SER A 220 3.21 -9.55 11.49
N ASP A 221 2.86 -10.35 12.51
CA ASP A 221 3.00 -9.96 13.92
C ASP A 221 4.47 -9.76 14.32
N GLN A 222 5.42 -10.50 13.71
CA GLN A 222 6.86 -10.26 13.93
C GLN A 222 7.32 -8.91 13.38
N VAL A 223 6.84 -8.50 12.21
CA VAL A 223 7.10 -7.17 11.66
C VAL A 223 6.53 -6.08 12.57
N LYS A 224 5.26 -6.22 13.00
CA LYS A 224 4.65 -5.29 13.95
C LYS A 224 5.48 -5.17 15.23
N ASN A 225 5.86 -6.28 15.82
CA ASN A 225 6.63 -6.30 17.07
C ASN A 225 8.00 -5.62 16.89
N PHE A 226 8.65 -5.84 15.75
CA PHE A 226 9.93 -5.22 15.44
C PHE A 226 9.81 -3.70 15.28
N ASN A 227 8.73 -3.21 14.65
CA ASN A 227 8.42 -1.80 14.58
C ASN A 227 8.12 -1.21 15.98
N SER A 228 7.21 -1.84 16.74
CA SER A 228 6.80 -1.38 18.06
C SER A 228 7.96 -1.18 19.02
N GLN A 229 8.98 -2.07 18.98
CA GLN A 229 10.18 -1.97 19.80
C GLN A 229 10.98 -0.70 19.48
N GLN A 230 11.11 -0.35 18.21
CA GLN A 230 11.81 0.85 17.77
C GLN A 230 11.03 2.13 18.12
N VAL A 231 9.73 2.15 17.81
CA VAL A 231 8.85 3.29 18.13
C VAL A 231 8.84 3.60 19.62
N LYS A 232 8.76 2.57 20.48
CA LYS A 232 8.80 2.74 21.93
C LYS A 232 10.10 3.43 22.39
N ILE A 233 11.24 3.06 21.82
CA ILE A 233 12.53 3.67 22.14
C ILE A 233 12.57 5.11 21.64
N ILE A 234 12.16 5.36 20.40
CA ILE A 234 12.13 6.71 19.84
C ILE A 234 11.27 7.63 20.72
N ASN A 235 10.07 7.22 21.09
CA ASN A 235 9.15 8.00 21.92
C ASN A 235 9.71 8.29 23.34
N GLN A 236 10.57 7.42 23.87
CA GLN A 236 11.24 7.65 25.16
C GLN A 236 12.23 8.81 25.09
N PHE A 237 12.99 8.96 24.00
CA PHE A 237 14.07 9.95 23.87
C PHE A 237 13.66 11.16 23.02
N SER A 238 12.60 11.06 22.25
CA SER A 238 12.10 12.10 21.36
C SER A 238 10.58 12.24 21.45
N PRO A 239 10.04 12.50 22.63
CA PRO A 239 8.59 12.66 22.80
C PRO A 239 8.10 13.86 21.98
N ASN A 240 6.88 13.78 21.47
CA ASN A 240 6.21 14.82 20.67
C ASN A 240 6.74 15.00 19.22
N ARG A 241 7.61 14.13 18.75
CA ARG A 241 7.96 14.10 17.32
C ARG A 241 7.32 12.91 16.67
N PRO A 242 6.65 13.10 15.48
CA PRO A 242 5.94 12.03 14.82
C PRO A 242 6.91 10.96 14.31
N VAL A 243 6.45 9.72 14.40
CA VAL A 243 7.16 8.54 13.88
C VAL A 243 6.43 8.01 12.66
N SER A 244 7.16 7.66 11.63
CA SER A 244 6.69 7.08 10.39
C SER A 244 7.37 5.76 10.06
N HIS A 245 6.78 5.03 9.10
CA HIS A 245 7.43 3.99 8.31
C HIS A 245 7.02 4.15 6.85
N ASN A 246 7.94 3.88 5.91
CA ASN A 246 7.65 3.94 4.47
C ASN A 246 7.22 2.56 3.95
N TYR A 247 5.94 2.45 3.59
CA TYR A 247 5.37 1.24 3.01
C TYR A 247 5.59 1.22 1.49
N MET A 248 5.91 0.06 0.95
CA MET A 248 5.91 -0.13 -0.50
C MET A 248 4.47 -0.20 -1.01
N GLY A 249 4.19 0.45 -2.13
CA GLY A 249 2.93 0.25 -2.83
C GLY A 249 2.79 -1.20 -3.32
N HIS A 250 1.57 -1.71 -3.30
CA HIS A 250 1.25 -3.09 -3.72
C HIS A 250 2.01 -4.19 -2.95
N PHE A 251 2.33 -3.94 -1.69
CA PHE A 251 2.99 -4.90 -0.83
C PHE A 251 2.00 -5.46 0.20
N ILE A 252 1.79 -6.77 0.17
CA ILE A 252 0.72 -7.45 0.92
C ILE A 252 1.25 -8.51 1.90
N GLU A 253 2.56 -8.59 2.13
CA GLU A 253 3.14 -9.67 2.92
C GLU A 253 2.90 -9.52 4.44
N PHE A 254 2.56 -8.33 4.93
CA PHE A 254 2.16 -8.09 6.32
C PHE A 254 1.01 -7.08 6.40
N ASP A 255 0.38 -7.01 7.55
CA ASP A 255 -0.76 -6.13 7.81
C ASP A 255 -0.28 -4.71 8.16
N HIS A 256 -0.41 -3.79 7.20
CA HIS A 256 -0.01 -2.39 7.38
C HIS A 256 -0.90 -1.65 8.39
N TYR A 257 -2.19 -2.00 8.52
CA TYR A 257 -3.06 -1.43 9.55
C TYR A 257 -2.50 -1.70 10.95
N LYS A 258 -2.10 -2.95 11.22
CA LYS A 258 -1.52 -3.32 12.52
C LYS A 258 -0.18 -2.62 12.82
N VAL A 259 0.67 -2.45 11.81
CA VAL A 259 1.95 -1.72 11.98
C VAL A 259 1.69 -0.24 12.22
N SER A 260 0.72 0.35 11.53
CA SER A 260 0.35 1.76 11.66
C SER A 260 -0.27 2.15 13.00
N GLU A 261 -0.75 1.17 13.80
CA GLU A 261 -1.24 1.44 15.17
C GLU A 261 -0.20 2.13 16.07
N ASP A 262 1.09 1.91 15.81
CA ASP A 262 2.20 2.48 16.57
C ASP A 262 2.77 3.75 15.93
N LEU A 263 2.27 4.17 14.77
CA LEU A 263 2.82 5.25 13.96
C LEU A 263 1.89 6.48 13.93
N ASP A 264 2.47 7.67 13.84
CA ASP A 264 1.74 8.93 13.64
C ASP A 264 1.49 9.23 12.17
N ILE A 265 2.39 8.75 11.30
CA ILE A 265 2.40 9.02 9.87
C ILE A 265 2.45 7.68 9.12
N ALA A 266 1.47 7.46 8.27
CA ALA A 266 1.49 6.41 7.27
C ALA A 266 2.14 6.96 6.00
N ALA A 267 3.44 6.66 5.81
CA ALA A 267 4.15 7.05 4.61
C ALA A 267 4.25 5.89 3.63
N TRP A 268 4.34 6.18 2.33
CA TRP A 268 4.53 5.15 1.32
C TRP A 268 5.39 5.62 0.16
N ASP A 269 5.84 4.66 -0.65
CA ASP A 269 6.78 4.86 -1.75
C ASP A 269 6.07 4.75 -3.09
N SER A 270 5.94 5.88 -3.77
CA SER A 270 5.16 6.06 -4.99
C SER A 270 6.05 6.04 -6.23
N TYR A 271 6.03 4.92 -6.94
CA TYR A 271 6.77 4.72 -8.20
C TYR A 271 5.81 4.37 -9.34
N PRO A 272 5.04 5.32 -9.88
CA PRO A 272 3.96 5.06 -10.83
C PRO A 272 4.39 4.27 -12.06
N LEU A 273 5.57 4.55 -12.64
CA LEU A 273 6.06 3.84 -13.81
C LEU A 273 6.62 2.46 -13.48
N GLY A 274 7.35 2.34 -12.36
CA GLY A 274 7.88 1.06 -11.90
C GLY A 274 6.78 0.06 -11.60
N PHE A 275 5.76 0.49 -10.88
CA PHE A 275 4.62 -0.36 -10.53
C PHE A 275 3.75 -0.72 -11.73
N LEU A 276 3.57 0.19 -12.72
CA LEU A 276 2.85 -0.14 -13.95
C LEU A 276 3.48 -1.37 -14.65
N GLN A 277 4.82 -1.47 -14.65
CA GLN A 277 5.53 -2.61 -15.23
C GLN A 277 5.39 -3.88 -14.40
N ASN A 278 5.38 -3.78 -13.08
CA ASN A 278 5.26 -4.93 -12.18
C ASN A 278 3.82 -5.45 -12.10
N MET A 279 2.82 -4.60 -12.17
CA MET A 279 1.41 -5.01 -12.19
C MET A 279 1.05 -5.85 -13.42
N GLN A 280 1.76 -5.69 -14.53
CA GLN A 280 1.61 -6.55 -15.71
C GLN A 280 1.91 -8.04 -15.41
N SER A 281 2.71 -8.33 -14.38
CA SER A 281 3.01 -9.71 -13.95
C SER A 281 1.95 -10.31 -13.02
N ILE A 282 1.14 -9.48 -12.38
CA ILE A 282 0.12 -9.90 -11.38
C ILE A 282 -1.28 -9.90 -12.00
N ALA A 283 -1.52 -8.96 -12.90
CA ALA A 283 -2.76 -8.85 -13.65
C ALA A 283 -2.51 -9.16 -15.11
N ARG A 284 -3.58 -9.59 -15.80
CA ARG A 284 -3.57 -9.72 -17.25
C ARG A 284 -2.84 -8.57 -17.90
N GLU A 285 -1.96 -8.86 -18.88
CA GLU A 285 -1.34 -7.81 -19.71
C GLU A 285 -2.43 -6.93 -20.31
N ASP A 286 -2.73 -5.80 -19.69
CA ASP A 286 -3.54 -4.76 -20.28
C ASP A 286 -2.68 -3.96 -21.25
N LYS A 287 -2.53 -4.50 -22.47
CA LYS A 287 -1.73 -3.85 -23.53
C LYS A 287 -2.22 -2.44 -23.87
N LYS A 288 -3.53 -2.19 -23.69
CA LYS A 288 -4.12 -0.88 -23.96
C LYS A 288 -3.70 0.12 -22.87
N LEU A 289 -3.81 -0.25 -21.59
CA LEU A 289 -3.35 0.57 -20.49
C LEU A 289 -1.85 0.85 -20.60
N LEU A 290 -1.06 -0.20 -20.88
CA LEU A 290 0.39 -0.05 -21.08
C LEU A 290 0.70 0.91 -22.25
N PHE A 291 0.03 0.78 -23.38
CA PHE A 291 0.23 1.67 -24.53
C PHE A 291 -0.14 3.12 -24.22
N GLU A 292 -1.24 3.35 -23.52
CA GLU A 292 -1.71 4.70 -23.17
C GLU A 292 -0.87 5.34 -22.05
N CYS A 293 -0.47 4.56 -21.06
CA CYS A 293 0.06 5.06 -19.79
C CYS A 293 1.54 4.75 -19.56
N TYR A 294 2.28 4.24 -20.56
CA TYR A 294 3.66 3.75 -20.41
C TYR A 294 4.62 4.74 -19.73
N ASN A 295 4.51 6.03 -20.03
CA ASN A 295 5.38 7.08 -19.49
C ASN A 295 4.71 7.97 -18.44
N ILE A 296 3.52 7.58 -17.95
CA ILE A 296 2.75 8.40 -17.00
C ILE A 296 2.19 7.59 -15.83
N GLY A 297 2.13 6.25 -15.94
CA GLY A 297 1.60 5.37 -14.90
C GLY A 297 0.09 5.13 -14.98
N ASP A 298 -0.40 4.16 -14.22
CA ASP A 298 -1.82 3.85 -14.10
C ASP A 298 -2.57 4.99 -13.38
N PRO A 299 -3.70 5.49 -13.91
CA PRO A 299 -4.42 6.63 -13.33
C PRO A 299 -5.06 6.34 -11.95
N ASP A 300 -5.16 5.08 -11.57
CA ASP A 300 -5.86 4.68 -10.34
C ASP A 300 -4.94 4.05 -9.30
N PHE A 301 -3.78 3.54 -9.70
CA PHE A 301 -2.85 2.84 -8.81
C PHE A 301 -2.29 3.75 -7.71
N GLN A 302 -1.77 4.94 -8.09
CA GLN A 302 -1.21 5.88 -7.14
C GLN A 302 -2.29 6.39 -6.19
N ALA A 303 -3.43 6.80 -6.72
CA ALA A 303 -4.56 7.28 -5.95
C ALA A 303 -5.13 6.23 -4.97
N TYR A 304 -5.18 4.95 -5.38
CA TYR A 304 -5.56 3.84 -4.51
C TYR A 304 -4.66 3.77 -3.26
N HIS A 305 -3.35 3.86 -3.45
CA HIS A 305 -2.41 3.79 -2.33
C HIS A 305 -2.45 5.05 -1.45
N HIS A 306 -2.66 6.24 -2.04
CA HIS A 306 -2.91 7.44 -1.24
C HIS A 306 -4.14 7.28 -0.33
N ASP A 307 -5.25 6.78 -0.86
CA ASP A 307 -6.47 6.56 -0.07
C ASP A 307 -6.29 5.42 0.95
N LEU A 308 -5.53 4.36 0.62
CA LEU A 308 -5.22 3.26 1.53
C LEU A 308 -4.43 3.75 2.76
N TYR A 309 -3.34 4.49 2.53
CA TYR A 309 -2.48 4.93 3.62
C TYR A 309 -3.04 6.12 4.38
N ARG A 310 -3.83 6.98 3.73
CA ARG A 310 -4.61 8.01 4.43
C ARG A 310 -5.61 7.41 5.43
N GLY A 311 -6.13 6.22 5.17
CA GLY A 311 -6.96 5.45 6.11
C GLY A 311 -6.22 4.91 7.33
N MET A 312 -4.88 4.99 7.37
CA MET A 312 -4.03 4.46 8.44
C MET A 312 -3.38 5.55 9.31
N GLY A 313 -3.42 6.81 8.92
CA GLY A 313 -2.79 7.91 9.65
C GLY A 313 -2.59 9.15 8.78
N ARG A 314 -1.74 10.08 9.25
CA ARG A 314 -1.32 11.23 8.44
C ARG A 314 -0.57 10.74 7.20
N LEU A 315 -1.01 11.15 6.02
CA LEU A 315 -0.43 10.68 4.77
C LEU A 315 0.82 11.47 4.39
N TRP A 316 1.93 10.75 4.17
CA TRP A 316 3.13 11.27 3.50
C TRP A 316 3.50 10.35 2.33
N VAL A 317 4.08 10.90 1.28
CA VAL A 317 4.79 10.14 0.26
C VAL A 317 6.28 10.27 0.58
N MET A 318 6.92 9.18 1.02
CA MET A 318 8.30 9.22 1.46
C MET A 318 9.28 9.11 0.29
N GLU A 319 8.88 8.39 -0.76
CA GLU A 319 9.69 8.21 -1.97
C GLU A 319 8.80 8.41 -3.20
N GLN A 320 8.77 9.64 -3.73
CA GLN A 320 8.12 9.93 -5.01
C GLN A 320 9.10 9.75 -6.14
N GLN A 321 8.70 9.06 -7.19
CA GLN A 321 9.49 8.86 -8.41
C GLN A 321 9.79 10.21 -9.10
N PRO A 322 11.07 10.64 -9.28
CA PRO A 322 11.42 11.90 -9.96
C PRO A 322 11.84 11.72 -11.41
N GLY A 323 12.07 10.46 -11.85
CA GLY A 323 12.60 10.08 -13.15
C GLY A 323 12.55 8.57 -13.33
N PRO A 324 13.34 7.97 -14.24
CA PRO A 324 13.42 6.52 -14.37
C PRO A 324 13.83 5.83 -13.06
N VAL A 325 13.20 4.70 -12.75
CA VAL A 325 13.71 3.74 -11.76
C VAL A 325 14.72 2.80 -12.44
N ASN A 326 15.26 1.79 -11.71
CA ASN A 326 16.19 0.82 -12.31
C ASN A 326 15.84 -0.65 -11.99
N TRP A 327 14.73 -0.88 -11.29
CA TRP A 327 14.35 -2.18 -10.74
C TRP A 327 13.14 -2.83 -11.43
N ALA A 328 12.43 -2.09 -12.30
CA ALA A 328 11.31 -2.64 -13.06
C ALA A 328 11.81 -3.35 -14.34
N LYS A 329 10.95 -4.15 -14.95
CA LYS A 329 11.24 -4.84 -16.21
C LYS A 329 11.63 -3.87 -17.34
N TYR A 330 10.96 -2.73 -17.39
CA TYR A 330 11.27 -1.58 -18.26
C TYR A 330 11.19 -0.32 -17.43
N ASN A 331 12.10 0.62 -17.67
CA ASN A 331 12.27 1.81 -16.84
C ASN A 331 12.17 3.08 -17.70
N PRO A 332 10.95 3.46 -18.13
CA PRO A 332 10.76 4.62 -19.00
C PRO A 332 11.03 5.95 -18.29
N VAL A 333 11.31 6.96 -19.07
CA VAL A 333 11.37 8.35 -18.61
C VAL A 333 9.94 8.88 -18.45
N PRO A 334 9.59 9.55 -17.34
CA PRO A 334 8.30 10.23 -17.20
C PRO A 334 8.10 11.28 -18.30
N LEU A 335 6.85 11.44 -18.74
CA LEU A 335 6.50 12.57 -19.61
C LEU A 335 6.71 13.91 -18.89
N PRO A 336 7.05 14.97 -19.62
CA PRO A 336 7.05 16.32 -19.05
C PRO A 336 5.68 16.63 -18.41
N GLY A 337 5.70 17.12 -17.17
CA GLY A 337 4.50 17.38 -16.36
C GLY A 337 4.05 16.20 -15.47
N ALA A 338 4.53 14.98 -15.71
CA ALA A 338 4.09 13.81 -14.97
C ALA A 338 4.48 13.86 -13.47
N VAL A 339 5.71 14.26 -13.14
CA VAL A 339 6.18 14.38 -11.75
C VAL A 339 5.39 15.46 -11.01
N ARG A 340 5.10 16.59 -11.67
CA ARG A 340 4.23 17.65 -11.13
C ARG A 340 2.82 17.13 -10.89
N MET A 341 2.23 16.43 -11.85
CA MET A 341 0.87 15.87 -11.75
C MET A 341 0.77 14.86 -10.59
N TRP A 342 1.72 13.94 -10.47
CA TRP A 342 1.74 12.96 -9.36
C TRP A 342 1.88 13.62 -7.99
N THR A 343 2.68 14.67 -7.89
CA THR A 343 2.84 15.43 -6.64
C THR A 343 1.53 16.11 -6.24
N TRP A 344 0.85 16.76 -7.20
CA TRP A 344 -0.45 17.36 -6.94
C TRP A 344 -1.55 16.34 -6.65
N GLU A 345 -1.51 15.16 -7.27
CA GLU A 345 -2.45 14.08 -6.93
C GLU A 345 -2.25 13.62 -5.48
N ALA A 346 -1.02 13.48 -5.01
CA ALA A 346 -0.77 13.18 -3.60
C ALA A 346 -1.36 14.26 -2.66
N PHE A 347 -1.18 15.53 -2.99
CA PHE A 347 -1.78 16.63 -2.20
C PHE A 347 -3.32 16.65 -2.30
N ALA A 348 -3.91 16.28 -3.44
CA ALA A 348 -5.35 16.13 -3.57
C ALA A 348 -5.91 15.04 -2.64
N HIS A 349 -5.11 14.02 -2.33
CA HIS A 349 -5.43 12.92 -1.42
C HIS A 349 -4.98 13.18 0.03
N ASP A 350 -4.64 14.43 0.39
CA ASP A 350 -4.28 14.87 1.74
C ASP A 350 -2.85 14.54 2.18
N ALA A 351 -1.94 14.26 1.25
CA ALA A 351 -0.54 14.17 1.63
C ALA A 351 -0.04 15.50 2.20
N GLU A 352 0.63 15.46 3.35
CA GLU A 352 1.25 16.64 3.97
C GLU A 352 2.64 16.89 3.41
N VAL A 353 3.37 15.82 3.08
CA VAL A 353 4.71 15.88 2.50
C VAL A 353 4.81 14.93 1.32
N VAL A 354 5.41 15.41 0.25
CA VAL A 354 5.88 14.58 -0.88
C VAL A 354 7.39 14.70 -0.98
N SER A 355 8.07 13.59 -0.65
CA SER A 355 9.53 13.48 -0.63
C SER A 355 9.99 12.68 -1.85
N TYR A 356 10.92 13.22 -2.62
CA TYR A 356 11.42 12.55 -3.82
C TYR A 356 12.57 11.61 -3.51
N PHE A 357 12.59 10.44 -4.12
CA PHE A 357 13.72 9.55 -4.08
C PHE A 357 14.52 9.67 -5.37
N ARG A 358 15.65 10.37 -5.38
CA ARG A 358 16.39 11.03 -4.30
C ARG A 358 16.94 12.39 -4.77
N TRP A 359 17.68 13.10 -3.91
CA TRP A 359 18.28 14.38 -4.31
C TRP A 359 19.19 14.25 -5.54
N ARG A 360 20.21 13.39 -5.49
CA ARG A 360 21.15 13.21 -6.61
C ARG A 360 21.29 11.74 -6.97
N GLN A 361 21.31 11.44 -8.26
CA GLN A 361 21.59 10.13 -8.81
C GLN A 361 22.97 9.65 -8.35
N ALA A 362 23.06 8.42 -7.82
CA ALA A 362 24.34 7.85 -7.41
C ALA A 362 25.14 7.36 -8.62
N PRO A 363 26.45 7.65 -8.71
CA PRO A 363 27.27 7.20 -9.82
C PRO A 363 27.79 5.75 -9.67
N TYR A 364 27.38 5.03 -8.62
CA TYR A 364 27.89 3.70 -8.26
C TYR A 364 26.81 2.85 -7.59
N ALA A 365 27.14 1.58 -7.33
CA ALA A 365 26.33 0.57 -6.65
C ALA A 365 25.05 0.18 -7.39
N GLN A 366 24.10 -0.44 -6.68
CA GLN A 366 22.95 -1.10 -7.25
C GLN A 366 21.94 -0.14 -7.90
N GLU A 367 21.91 1.12 -7.45
CA GLU A 367 20.93 2.13 -7.89
C GLU A 367 21.54 3.23 -8.78
N GLN A 368 22.68 2.96 -9.42
CA GLN A 368 23.33 3.96 -10.27
C GLN A 368 22.48 4.45 -11.46
N MET A 369 21.52 3.66 -11.91
CA MET A 369 20.58 4.05 -12.97
C MET A 369 19.24 4.57 -12.44
N HIS A 370 19.06 4.60 -11.11
CA HIS A 370 17.90 5.23 -10.49
C HIS A 370 18.05 6.75 -10.52
N ALA A 371 17.07 7.45 -11.07
CA ALA A 371 17.14 8.90 -11.18
C ALA A 371 17.10 9.60 -9.81
N GLY A 372 17.68 10.81 -9.79
CA GLY A 372 17.49 11.79 -8.72
C GLY A 372 16.86 13.07 -9.27
N LEU A 373 16.61 14.04 -8.39
CA LEU A 373 16.27 15.42 -8.82
C LEU A 373 17.45 16.08 -9.51
N MET A 374 18.67 15.68 -9.15
CA MET A 374 19.91 16.12 -9.78
C MET A 374 20.60 14.94 -10.45
N HIS A 375 21.22 15.18 -11.60
CA HIS A 375 22.13 14.23 -12.24
C HIS A 375 23.44 14.09 -11.43
N CYS A 376 24.26 13.08 -11.76
CA CYS A 376 25.56 12.85 -11.11
C CYS A 376 26.52 14.08 -11.20
N ASP A 377 26.42 14.86 -12.26
CA ASP A 377 27.20 16.08 -12.49
C ASP A 377 26.62 17.34 -11.81
N ASN A 378 25.61 17.15 -10.96
CA ASN A 378 24.91 18.20 -10.24
C ASN A 378 24.04 19.13 -11.11
N SER A 379 23.79 18.78 -12.36
CA SER A 379 22.82 19.48 -13.20
C SER A 379 21.38 19.06 -12.84
N PRO A 380 20.39 19.98 -12.94
CA PRO A 380 19.00 19.66 -12.58
C PRO A 380 18.34 18.74 -13.62
N ALA A 381 17.78 17.63 -13.18
CA ALA A 381 16.94 16.77 -13.99
C ALA A 381 15.55 17.39 -14.24
N MET A 382 14.73 16.79 -15.12
CA MET A 382 13.38 17.28 -15.40
C MET A 382 12.52 17.30 -14.13
N GLY A 383 12.57 16.23 -13.32
CA GLY A 383 11.83 16.17 -12.05
C GLY A 383 12.17 17.30 -11.08
N SER A 384 13.41 17.80 -11.08
CA SER A 384 13.80 18.97 -10.27
C SER A 384 13.08 20.25 -10.71
N LYS A 385 12.94 20.46 -12.01
CA LYS A 385 12.23 21.64 -12.56
C LYS A 385 10.74 21.58 -12.20
N GLU A 386 10.15 20.42 -12.29
CA GLU A 386 8.74 20.18 -11.94
C GLU A 386 8.50 20.32 -10.43
N ALA A 387 9.38 19.79 -9.57
CA ALA A 387 9.32 19.99 -8.12
C ALA A 387 9.44 21.48 -7.74
N LEU A 388 10.35 22.23 -8.38
CA LEU A 388 10.45 23.68 -8.21
C LEU A 388 9.18 24.41 -8.65
N GLN A 389 8.54 23.97 -9.73
CA GLN A 389 7.24 24.52 -10.15
C GLN A 389 6.17 24.28 -9.11
N VAL A 390 6.02 23.04 -8.63
CA VAL A 390 5.07 22.71 -7.55
C VAL A 390 5.35 23.54 -6.31
N SER A 391 6.61 23.73 -5.91
CA SER A 391 6.97 24.52 -4.72
C SER A 391 6.50 25.99 -4.78
N LYS A 392 6.34 26.54 -5.98
CA LYS A 392 5.77 27.88 -6.19
C LYS A 392 4.24 27.84 -6.17
N GLU A 393 3.65 26.87 -6.85
CA GLU A 393 2.20 26.71 -6.96
C GLU A 393 1.52 26.48 -5.60
N ILE A 394 2.13 25.69 -4.69
CA ILE A 394 1.60 25.46 -3.33
C ILE A 394 1.62 26.70 -2.43
N GLN A 395 2.38 27.75 -2.79
CA GLN A 395 2.37 29.03 -2.07
C GLN A 395 1.18 29.91 -2.46
N GLU A 396 0.58 29.65 -3.61
CA GLU A 396 -0.51 30.44 -4.18
C GLU A 396 -1.88 29.78 -3.94
N ILE A 397 -1.91 28.48 -3.59
CA ILE A 397 -3.15 27.70 -3.44
C ILE A 397 -3.30 27.21 -2.01
N GLU A 398 -4.28 27.74 -1.29
CA GLU A 398 -4.64 27.24 0.03
C GLU A 398 -5.46 25.95 -0.10
N LEU A 399 -4.97 24.86 0.51
CA LEU A 399 -5.65 23.58 0.50
C LEU A 399 -6.56 23.43 1.73
N PRO A 400 -7.87 23.19 1.53
CA PRO A 400 -8.77 22.91 2.63
C PRO A 400 -8.46 21.56 3.28
N PRO A 401 -8.90 21.29 4.51
CA PRO A 401 -8.82 19.95 5.10
C PRO A 401 -9.64 18.97 4.26
N THR A 402 -9.20 17.71 4.24
CA THR A 402 -9.96 16.64 3.59
C THR A 402 -11.12 16.22 4.48
N GLU A 403 -12.30 16.12 3.89
CA GLU A 403 -13.48 15.60 4.54
C GLU A 403 -13.59 14.08 4.33
N LYS A 404 -14.27 13.38 5.24
CA LYS A 404 -14.64 11.98 5.10
C LYS A 404 -15.44 11.80 3.82
N ALA A 405 -15.07 10.83 2.99
CA ALA A 405 -15.81 10.54 1.77
C ALA A 405 -17.18 9.90 2.09
N GLU A 406 -18.11 9.98 1.15
CA GLU A 406 -19.43 9.35 1.29
C GLU A 406 -19.42 7.86 0.90
N ILE A 407 -18.33 7.38 0.28
CA ILE A 407 -18.13 6.00 -0.16
C ILE A 407 -16.95 5.40 0.60
N ALA A 408 -17.13 4.19 1.13
CA ALA A 408 -16.05 3.39 1.70
C ALA A 408 -15.80 2.14 0.86
N LEU A 409 -14.53 1.79 0.69
CA LEU A 409 -14.07 0.51 0.13
C LEU A 409 -13.32 -0.25 1.22
N ILE A 410 -13.77 -1.46 1.59
CA ILE A 410 -13.15 -2.25 2.64
C ILE A 410 -11.96 -3.02 2.07
N HIS A 411 -10.79 -2.81 2.67
CA HIS A 411 -9.55 -3.55 2.39
C HIS A 411 -9.15 -4.41 3.58
N ASP A 412 -8.68 -5.65 3.31
CA ASP A 412 -8.21 -6.58 4.34
C ASP A 412 -7.00 -7.39 3.86
N TYR A 413 -5.87 -7.29 4.59
CA TYR A 413 -4.65 -8.06 4.28
C TYR A 413 -4.84 -9.56 4.47
N GLU A 414 -5.64 -9.99 5.45
CA GLU A 414 -5.93 -11.41 5.66
C GLU A 414 -6.72 -11.99 4.48
N ALA A 415 -7.64 -11.21 3.88
CA ALA A 415 -8.33 -11.63 2.66
C ALA A 415 -7.37 -11.79 1.47
N CYS A 416 -6.33 -10.95 1.36
CA CYS A 416 -5.25 -11.16 0.39
C CYS A 416 -4.60 -12.52 0.59
N TRP A 417 -4.16 -12.82 1.82
CA TRP A 417 -3.46 -14.05 2.14
C TRP A 417 -4.32 -15.28 1.93
N MET A 418 -5.58 -15.24 2.35
CA MET A 418 -6.53 -16.34 2.13
C MET A 418 -6.76 -16.61 0.65
N THR A 419 -6.81 -15.55 -0.17
CA THR A 419 -6.97 -15.67 -1.62
C THR A 419 -5.74 -16.29 -2.29
N GLU A 420 -4.53 -15.94 -1.85
CA GLU A 420 -3.28 -16.48 -2.39
C GLU A 420 -3.03 -17.93 -1.98
N ILE A 421 -3.40 -18.30 -0.75
CA ILE A 421 -3.17 -19.66 -0.22
C ILE A 421 -4.11 -20.67 -0.90
N ASP A 422 -5.37 -20.31 -1.13
CA ASP A 422 -6.39 -21.18 -1.73
C ASP A 422 -7.16 -20.40 -2.80
N GLY A 423 -6.47 -20.13 -3.91
CA GLY A 423 -6.97 -19.29 -4.99
C GLY A 423 -8.03 -19.95 -5.85
N GLN A 424 -8.02 -21.29 -5.99
CA GLN A 424 -8.82 -22.10 -6.94
C GLN A 424 -8.61 -21.72 -8.42
N THR A 425 -7.94 -20.61 -8.69
CA THR A 425 -7.48 -20.17 -10.02
C THR A 425 -6.25 -19.30 -9.84
N GLN A 426 -5.35 -19.35 -10.80
CA GLN A 426 -4.17 -18.50 -10.86
C GLN A 426 -4.49 -17.03 -11.19
N ASP A 427 -5.73 -16.74 -11.62
CA ASP A 427 -6.11 -15.43 -12.15
C ASP A 427 -6.90 -14.58 -11.14
N PHE A 428 -7.31 -15.13 -9.99
CA PHE A 428 -7.99 -14.35 -8.95
C PHE A 428 -6.98 -13.66 -8.04
N HIS A 429 -6.70 -12.40 -8.33
CA HIS A 429 -5.81 -11.58 -7.52
C HIS A 429 -6.62 -10.56 -6.72
N TYR A 430 -6.50 -10.61 -5.39
CA TYR A 430 -7.22 -9.68 -4.49
C TYR A 430 -6.96 -8.22 -4.82
N THR A 431 -5.71 -7.83 -5.01
CA THR A 431 -5.38 -6.43 -5.35
C THR A 431 -6.00 -5.98 -6.66
N ARG A 432 -6.13 -6.90 -7.64
CA ARG A 432 -6.74 -6.58 -8.93
C ARG A 432 -8.23 -6.30 -8.79
N ILE A 433 -8.98 -7.14 -8.09
CA ILE A 433 -10.43 -6.90 -7.89
C ILE A 433 -10.64 -5.60 -7.09
N MET A 434 -9.80 -5.32 -6.09
CA MET A 434 -9.83 -4.06 -5.35
C MET A 434 -9.66 -2.84 -6.26
N LEU A 435 -8.67 -2.88 -7.16
CA LEU A 435 -8.41 -1.80 -8.12
C LEU A 435 -9.53 -1.65 -9.15
N ASP A 436 -10.14 -2.75 -9.63
CA ASP A 436 -11.25 -2.69 -10.57
C ASP A 436 -12.47 -2.01 -9.94
N PHE A 437 -12.79 -2.32 -8.68
CA PHE A 437 -13.85 -1.64 -7.95
C PHE A 437 -13.50 -0.17 -7.68
N TYR A 438 -12.28 0.12 -7.25
CA TYR A 438 -11.78 1.48 -7.03
C TYR A 438 -11.89 2.33 -8.30
N LYS A 439 -11.39 1.82 -9.43
CA LYS A 439 -11.46 2.45 -10.75
C LYS A 439 -12.90 2.72 -11.18
N SER A 440 -13.81 1.75 -10.93
CA SER A 440 -15.23 1.88 -11.32
C SER A 440 -15.94 3.02 -10.57
N ILE A 441 -15.52 3.33 -9.34
CA ILE A 441 -16.00 4.50 -8.59
C ILE A 441 -15.45 5.79 -9.18
N ARG A 442 -14.11 5.86 -9.37
CA ARG A 442 -13.44 7.07 -9.83
C ARG A 442 -13.86 7.50 -11.23
N ILE A 443 -14.07 6.57 -12.16
CA ILE A 443 -14.52 6.89 -13.52
C ILE A 443 -15.96 7.41 -13.56
N ASN A 444 -16.74 7.13 -12.52
CA ASN A 444 -18.08 7.73 -12.28
C ASN A 444 -18.01 9.04 -11.49
N GLY A 445 -16.79 9.61 -11.29
CA GLY A 445 -16.58 10.88 -10.61
C GLY A 445 -16.66 10.82 -9.07
N GLY A 446 -16.64 9.61 -8.49
CA GLY A 446 -16.68 9.42 -7.04
C GLY A 446 -15.32 9.59 -6.37
N SER A 447 -15.32 10.18 -5.18
CA SER A 447 -14.22 10.13 -4.20
C SER A 447 -14.56 9.13 -3.12
N LEU A 448 -13.57 8.42 -2.58
CA LEU A 448 -13.81 7.36 -1.59
C LEU A 448 -12.70 7.29 -0.55
N ASP A 449 -13.00 6.62 0.56
CA ASP A 449 -12.03 6.21 1.57
C ASP A 449 -11.78 4.70 1.43
N ILE A 450 -10.51 4.26 1.56
CA ILE A 450 -10.18 2.86 1.74
C ILE A 450 -9.98 2.62 3.23
N ILE A 451 -10.73 1.68 3.79
CA ILE A 451 -10.78 1.43 5.24
C ILE A 451 -10.60 -0.05 5.56
N GLY A 452 -10.03 -0.33 6.74
CA GLY A 452 -9.95 -1.69 7.27
C GLY A 452 -11.29 -2.19 7.84
N LYS A 453 -11.45 -3.51 7.95
CA LYS A 453 -12.65 -4.15 8.49
C LYS A 453 -12.98 -3.79 9.95
N ASN A 454 -12.02 -3.24 10.70
CA ASN A 454 -12.19 -2.85 12.10
C ASN A 454 -12.48 -1.35 12.29
N THR A 455 -12.58 -0.58 11.21
CA THR A 455 -12.84 0.87 11.24
C THR A 455 -14.29 1.19 11.64
N ASP A 456 -14.55 2.45 11.98
CA ASP A 456 -15.91 2.97 12.15
C ASP A 456 -16.59 3.19 10.79
N PHE A 457 -17.73 2.53 10.59
CA PHE A 457 -18.52 2.61 9.36
C PHE A 457 -19.56 3.74 9.34
N THR A 458 -19.67 4.53 10.41
CA THR A 458 -20.67 5.58 10.54
C THR A 458 -20.48 6.70 9.52
N GLY A 459 -21.55 7.19 8.92
CA GLY A 459 -21.56 8.38 8.04
C GLY A 459 -21.28 8.08 6.55
N TYR A 460 -20.92 6.85 6.17
CA TYR A 460 -20.86 6.46 4.76
C TYR A 460 -22.29 6.25 4.21
N LYS A 461 -22.49 6.63 2.94
CA LYS A 461 -23.74 6.35 2.20
C LYS A 461 -23.67 5.02 1.44
N LEU A 462 -22.46 4.64 0.99
CA LEU A 462 -22.20 3.41 0.26
C LEU A 462 -20.95 2.74 0.81
N ILE A 463 -21.07 1.47 1.19
CA ILE A 463 -19.95 0.62 1.60
C ILE A 463 -19.79 -0.50 0.57
N ILE A 464 -18.59 -0.62 0.03
CA ILE A 464 -18.23 -1.59 -0.99
C ILE A 464 -17.27 -2.59 -0.39
N ILE A 465 -17.58 -3.88 -0.58
CA ILE A 465 -16.83 -5.02 -0.07
C ILE A 465 -16.43 -5.88 -1.29
N PRO A 466 -15.35 -5.57 -2.01
CA PRO A 466 -15.04 -6.26 -3.27
C PRO A 466 -14.83 -7.76 -3.13
N SER A 467 -14.16 -8.20 -2.04
CA SER A 467 -13.90 -9.61 -1.76
C SER A 467 -13.39 -9.76 -0.31
N LEU A 468 -14.25 -9.69 0.67
CA LEU A 468 -13.87 -9.91 2.07
C LEU A 468 -14.03 -11.39 2.42
N VAL A 469 -12.99 -12.18 2.16
CA VAL A 469 -13.00 -13.65 2.25
C VAL A 469 -13.44 -14.16 3.62
N HIS A 470 -12.99 -13.51 4.70
CA HIS A 470 -13.49 -13.73 6.06
C HIS A 470 -14.34 -12.53 6.49
N LEU A 471 -15.63 -12.76 6.59
CA LEU A 471 -16.63 -11.81 7.10
C LEU A 471 -17.45 -12.51 8.19
N ASP A 472 -17.18 -12.18 9.45
CA ASP A 472 -17.95 -12.70 10.56
C ASP A 472 -19.24 -11.88 10.80
N GLU A 473 -20.13 -12.43 11.63
CA GLU A 473 -21.44 -11.82 11.94
C GLU A 473 -21.29 -10.46 12.66
N GLU A 474 -20.25 -10.29 13.49
CA GLU A 474 -20.00 -9.04 14.22
C GLU A 474 -19.63 -7.93 13.26
N ILE A 475 -18.67 -8.17 12.37
CA ILE A 475 -18.24 -7.18 11.36
C ILE A 475 -19.42 -6.86 10.44
N PHE A 476 -20.15 -7.89 9.96
CA PHE A 476 -21.29 -7.67 9.08
C PHE A 476 -22.43 -6.89 9.77
N SER A 477 -22.66 -7.16 11.04
CA SER A 477 -23.63 -6.41 11.86
C SER A 477 -23.22 -4.94 11.99
N ARG A 478 -21.96 -4.64 12.28
CA ARG A 478 -21.44 -3.26 12.35
C ARG A 478 -21.60 -2.52 11.03
N ILE A 479 -21.30 -3.18 9.90
CA ILE A 479 -21.50 -2.61 8.58
C ILE A 479 -22.98 -2.30 8.33
N THR A 480 -23.88 -3.23 8.64
CA THR A 480 -25.33 -3.03 8.42
C THR A 480 -25.95 -1.97 9.34
N LEU A 481 -25.47 -1.86 10.57
CA LEU A 481 -25.90 -0.84 11.53
C LEU A 481 -25.47 0.58 11.13
N SER A 482 -24.51 0.75 10.25
CA SER A 482 -24.13 2.08 9.75
C SER A 482 -25.24 2.77 8.95
N GLY A 483 -26.21 1.99 8.42
CA GLY A 483 -27.29 2.49 7.57
C GLY A 483 -26.89 2.77 6.12
N ALA A 484 -25.62 2.53 5.76
CA ALA A 484 -25.12 2.66 4.40
C ALA A 484 -25.73 1.59 3.46
N LYS A 485 -25.85 1.91 2.18
CA LYS A 485 -26.04 0.89 1.14
C LYS A 485 -24.81 0.00 1.07
N ILE A 486 -24.98 -1.29 0.85
CA ILE A 486 -23.89 -2.27 0.77
C ILE A 486 -23.89 -2.92 -0.61
N LEU A 487 -22.71 -2.97 -1.23
CA LEU A 487 -22.41 -3.83 -2.37
C LEU A 487 -21.28 -4.78 -1.98
N ALA A 488 -21.56 -6.06 -1.86
CA ALA A 488 -20.56 -7.09 -1.67
C ALA A 488 -20.24 -7.80 -2.99
N GLY A 489 -18.97 -8.10 -3.20
CA GLY A 489 -18.49 -8.83 -4.38
C GLY A 489 -18.21 -10.30 -4.06
N PRO A 490 -17.69 -11.05 -5.04
CA PRO A 490 -17.50 -12.49 -4.96
C PRO A 490 -16.50 -12.88 -3.88
N ARG A 491 -16.63 -14.11 -3.38
CA ARG A 491 -15.81 -14.70 -2.30
C ARG A 491 -15.95 -14.00 -0.93
N THR A 492 -16.93 -13.14 -0.74
CA THR A 492 -17.20 -12.52 0.56
C THR A 492 -17.83 -13.54 1.52
N GLY A 493 -17.23 -13.73 2.72
CA GLY A 493 -17.73 -14.61 3.75
C GLY A 493 -17.56 -16.11 3.50
N VAL A 494 -16.63 -16.52 2.62
CA VAL A 494 -16.43 -17.93 2.24
C VAL A 494 -15.45 -18.71 3.12
N LYS A 495 -14.77 -18.05 4.03
CA LYS A 495 -13.84 -18.67 5.00
C LYS A 495 -14.12 -18.19 6.43
N THR A 496 -13.84 -19.06 7.39
CA THR A 496 -13.79 -18.71 8.81
C THR A 496 -12.44 -18.09 9.18
N ASN A 497 -12.35 -17.54 10.39
CA ASN A 497 -11.09 -17.05 10.95
C ASN A 497 -9.98 -18.11 11.02
N GLY A 498 -10.34 -19.41 11.14
CA GLY A 498 -9.43 -20.56 11.10
C GLY A 498 -9.20 -21.14 9.70
N PHE A 499 -9.56 -20.42 8.64
CA PHE A 499 -9.43 -20.84 7.24
C PHE A 499 -10.39 -21.96 6.79
N GLN A 500 -11.34 -22.37 7.60
CA GLN A 500 -12.33 -23.39 7.23
C GLN A 500 -13.44 -22.79 6.35
N ILE A 501 -14.13 -23.61 5.60
CA ILE A 501 -15.37 -23.22 4.91
C ILE A 501 -16.50 -23.22 5.97
N PRO A 502 -17.25 -22.12 6.15
CA PRO A 502 -18.35 -22.08 7.11
C PRO A 502 -19.46 -23.08 6.72
N HIS A 503 -20.11 -23.69 7.72
CA HIS A 503 -21.20 -24.62 7.50
C HIS A 503 -22.38 -24.03 6.70
N ASN A 504 -22.57 -22.73 6.83
CA ASN A 504 -23.59 -22.00 6.11
C ASN A 504 -22.96 -20.88 5.30
N LEU A 505 -22.87 -21.09 3.98
CA LEU A 505 -22.42 -20.07 3.02
C LEU A 505 -23.55 -19.07 2.69
N SER A 506 -24.46 -18.85 3.63
CA SER A 506 -25.57 -17.94 3.45
C SER A 506 -25.09 -16.50 3.57
N LEU A 507 -25.22 -15.76 2.49
CA LEU A 507 -25.15 -14.32 2.50
C LEU A 507 -26.55 -13.75 2.78
N GLU A 508 -27.16 -14.20 3.88
CA GLU A 508 -28.47 -13.76 4.31
C GLU A 508 -28.48 -12.24 4.48
N GLY A 509 -29.49 -11.61 3.90
CA GLY A 509 -29.56 -10.16 3.84
C GLY A 509 -28.90 -9.53 2.63
N LEU A 510 -28.05 -10.24 1.87
CA LEU A 510 -27.56 -9.85 0.54
C LEU A 510 -28.35 -10.52 -0.61
N GLY A 511 -29.28 -11.40 -0.26
CA GLY A 511 -30.22 -12.01 -1.21
C GLY A 511 -29.66 -13.18 -2.01
N PHE A 512 -28.52 -13.75 -1.61
CA PHE A 512 -27.88 -14.85 -2.34
C PHE A 512 -27.27 -15.90 -1.40
N LYS A 513 -27.41 -17.17 -1.77
CA LYS A 513 -26.73 -18.30 -1.12
C LYS A 513 -25.90 -19.03 -2.16
N VAL A 514 -24.59 -18.94 -2.06
CA VAL A 514 -23.65 -19.62 -2.94
C VAL A 514 -23.75 -21.14 -2.75
N THR A 515 -23.90 -21.89 -3.82
CA THR A 515 -23.93 -23.37 -3.79
C THR A 515 -22.83 -23.98 -4.64
N ARG A 516 -22.31 -23.25 -5.62
CA ARG A 516 -21.28 -23.68 -6.54
C ARG A 516 -20.48 -22.49 -7.05
N VAL A 517 -19.20 -22.70 -7.35
CA VAL A 517 -18.31 -21.70 -7.93
C VAL A 517 -17.66 -22.26 -9.19
N ASP A 518 -17.47 -21.40 -10.18
CA ASP A 518 -16.70 -21.68 -11.39
C ASP A 518 -15.49 -20.73 -11.46
N ALA A 519 -14.29 -21.29 -11.48
CA ALA A 519 -13.07 -20.59 -11.81
C ALA A 519 -12.92 -20.60 -13.34
N LEU A 520 -12.99 -19.42 -13.96
CA LEU A 520 -13.08 -19.26 -15.40
C LEU A 520 -11.71 -18.98 -16.01
N PRO A 521 -11.26 -19.77 -17.02
CA PRO A 521 -10.13 -19.37 -17.84
C PRO A 521 -10.43 -18.05 -18.57
N GLN A 522 -9.38 -17.33 -18.90
CA GLN A 522 -9.49 -16.03 -19.59
C GLN A 522 -10.29 -16.09 -20.89
N GLU A 523 -10.12 -17.19 -21.61
CA GLU A 523 -10.69 -17.42 -22.94
C GLU A 523 -12.16 -17.84 -22.89
N LEU A 524 -12.69 -18.14 -21.70
CA LEU A 524 -14.04 -18.67 -21.50
C LEU A 524 -14.86 -17.81 -20.51
N PRO A 525 -15.02 -16.51 -20.77
CA PRO A 525 -15.88 -15.66 -19.95
C PRO A 525 -17.36 -16.07 -20.14
N ILE A 526 -18.19 -15.81 -19.14
CA ILE A 526 -19.63 -16.03 -19.22
C ILE A 526 -20.30 -14.74 -19.70
N GLU A 527 -21.01 -14.83 -20.85
CA GLU A 527 -21.82 -13.73 -21.33
C GLU A 527 -23.01 -13.47 -20.40
N VAL A 528 -23.23 -12.20 -20.09
CA VAL A 528 -24.30 -11.75 -19.22
C VAL A 528 -24.99 -10.50 -19.78
N GLU A 529 -26.23 -10.29 -19.39
CA GLU A 529 -26.95 -9.05 -19.65
C GLU A 529 -27.51 -8.49 -18.32
N TRP A 530 -27.24 -7.23 -18.05
CA TRP A 530 -27.72 -6.52 -16.86
C TRP A 530 -28.36 -5.19 -17.26
N LYS A 531 -29.68 -5.05 -17.05
CA LYS A 531 -30.45 -3.84 -17.38
C LYS A 531 -30.22 -3.36 -18.84
N GLY A 532 -30.17 -4.28 -19.81
CA GLY A 532 -29.90 -3.98 -21.21
C GLY A 532 -28.43 -3.76 -21.58
N ILE A 533 -27.51 -3.85 -20.61
CA ILE A 533 -26.07 -3.76 -20.83
C ILE A 533 -25.51 -5.17 -20.95
N LYS A 534 -24.95 -5.48 -22.11
CA LYS A 534 -24.22 -6.73 -22.35
C LYS A 534 -22.77 -6.61 -21.84
N GLY A 535 -22.30 -7.68 -21.25
CA GLY A 535 -20.94 -7.78 -20.73
C GLY A 535 -20.57 -9.21 -20.38
N HIS A 536 -19.51 -9.38 -19.61
CA HIS A 536 -19.00 -10.70 -19.26
C HIS A 536 -18.67 -10.79 -17.76
N ILE A 537 -18.83 -11.99 -17.21
CA ILE A 537 -18.20 -12.38 -15.95
C ILE A 537 -16.91 -13.11 -16.31
N ASN A 538 -15.80 -12.61 -15.78
CA ASN A 538 -14.46 -13.14 -15.98
C ASN A 538 -13.97 -13.84 -14.72
N VAL A 539 -12.92 -14.67 -14.82
CA VAL A 539 -12.15 -15.22 -13.70
C VAL A 539 -12.97 -16.04 -12.69
N TRP A 540 -14.09 -15.50 -12.20
CA TRP A 540 -14.83 -16.08 -11.08
C TRP A 540 -16.34 -15.87 -11.23
N ARG A 541 -17.09 -16.97 -11.20
CA ARG A 541 -18.55 -16.99 -11.24
C ARG A 541 -19.10 -17.78 -10.07
N GLU A 542 -20.04 -17.20 -9.36
CA GLU A 542 -20.78 -17.88 -8.29
C GLU A 542 -22.20 -18.19 -8.73
N GLN A 543 -22.61 -19.40 -8.45
CA GLN A 543 -23.93 -19.92 -8.73
C GLN A 543 -24.62 -20.29 -7.42
N GLY A 544 -25.94 -20.10 -7.33
CA GLY A 544 -26.61 -20.31 -6.09
C GLY A 544 -28.11 -20.06 -6.11
N GLN A 545 -28.67 -19.95 -4.92
CA GLN A 545 -30.08 -19.69 -4.71
C GLN A 545 -30.30 -18.22 -4.38
N CYS A 546 -31.17 -17.56 -5.13
CA CYS A 546 -31.58 -16.19 -4.84
C CYS A 546 -32.72 -16.20 -3.82
N SER A 547 -32.54 -15.50 -2.71
CA SER A 547 -33.57 -15.29 -1.67
C SER A 547 -34.12 -13.86 -1.66
N GLY A 548 -33.59 -12.98 -2.50
CA GLY A 548 -34.00 -11.60 -2.70
C GLY A 548 -34.48 -11.32 -4.12
N THR A 549 -34.36 -10.06 -4.54
CA THR A 549 -34.55 -9.70 -5.97
C THR A 549 -33.26 -9.97 -6.75
N SER A 550 -33.37 -10.25 -8.03
CA SER A 550 -32.24 -10.48 -8.93
C SER A 550 -32.32 -9.56 -10.13
N ASP A 551 -31.18 -8.97 -10.48
CA ASP A 551 -31.01 -8.11 -11.63
C ASP A 551 -29.95 -8.69 -12.59
N GLY A 552 -30.29 -8.74 -13.87
CA GLY A 552 -29.45 -9.30 -14.92
C GLY A 552 -29.35 -10.82 -14.87
N LYS A 553 -28.88 -11.40 -15.97
CA LYS A 553 -28.83 -12.84 -16.16
C LYS A 553 -27.68 -13.23 -17.08
N GLY A 554 -26.99 -14.30 -16.74
CA GLY A 554 -26.02 -14.95 -17.62
C GLY A 554 -26.66 -16.00 -18.54
N ILE A 555 -25.90 -16.47 -19.53
CA ILE A 555 -26.26 -17.62 -20.35
C ILE A 555 -26.38 -18.91 -19.52
N ASP A 556 -25.83 -18.91 -18.30
CA ASP A 556 -25.92 -19.97 -17.29
C ASP A 556 -27.18 -19.88 -16.41
N ASP A 557 -28.12 -19.01 -16.77
CA ASP A 557 -29.36 -18.72 -16.05
C ASP A 557 -29.15 -18.13 -14.61
N MET A 558 -27.93 -17.80 -14.21
CA MET A 558 -27.64 -17.24 -12.88
C MET A 558 -27.71 -15.71 -12.88
N PRO A 559 -28.09 -15.07 -11.75
CA PRO A 559 -28.16 -13.63 -11.64
C PRO A 559 -26.78 -12.97 -11.75
N VAL A 560 -26.74 -11.70 -12.18
CA VAL A 560 -25.54 -10.87 -12.14
C VAL A 560 -25.42 -10.18 -10.78
N VAL A 561 -26.50 -9.56 -10.31
CA VAL A 561 -26.62 -8.89 -9.02
C VAL A 561 -27.85 -9.42 -8.31
N THR A 562 -27.75 -9.70 -7.02
CA THR A 562 -28.89 -9.95 -6.15
C THR A 562 -29.02 -8.85 -5.11
N THR A 563 -30.21 -8.62 -4.60
CA THR A 563 -30.45 -7.62 -3.54
C THR A 563 -31.37 -8.22 -2.49
N GLY A 564 -30.90 -8.20 -1.26
CA GLY A 564 -31.64 -8.56 -0.07
C GLY A 564 -32.03 -7.36 0.77
N ASN A 565 -32.39 -7.58 2.03
CA ASN A 565 -32.81 -6.52 2.94
C ASN A 565 -31.65 -5.75 3.57
N LYS A 566 -30.40 -6.23 3.48
CA LYS A 566 -29.19 -5.59 4.02
C LYS A 566 -28.28 -4.99 2.95
N GLY A 567 -28.41 -5.41 1.70
CA GLY A 567 -27.56 -4.92 0.61
C GLY A 567 -27.64 -5.76 -0.64
N SER A 568 -26.73 -5.48 -1.58
CA SER A 568 -26.61 -6.17 -2.87
C SER A 568 -25.38 -7.05 -2.91
N TYR A 569 -25.45 -8.13 -3.69
CA TYR A 569 -24.35 -9.06 -3.92
C TYR A 569 -24.08 -9.22 -5.41
N LEU A 570 -22.82 -9.16 -5.80
CA LEU A 570 -22.36 -9.36 -7.16
C LEU A 570 -21.90 -10.81 -7.34
N CYS A 571 -22.62 -11.57 -8.17
CA CYS A 571 -22.46 -13.01 -8.30
C CYS A 571 -21.30 -13.44 -9.21
N GLY A 572 -20.20 -12.68 -9.22
CA GLY A 572 -18.99 -12.95 -9.99
C GLY A 572 -18.17 -11.69 -10.22
N TRP A 573 -17.11 -11.82 -11.02
CA TRP A 573 -16.21 -10.70 -11.34
C TRP A 573 -16.53 -10.14 -12.74
N PRO A 574 -17.25 -9.01 -12.87
CA PRO A 574 -17.64 -8.44 -14.16
C PRO A 574 -16.45 -7.85 -14.91
N ASP A 575 -16.61 -7.72 -16.22
CA ASP A 575 -15.72 -6.87 -17.02
C ASP A 575 -15.83 -5.38 -16.63
N GLU A 576 -14.88 -4.56 -17.09
CA GLU A 576 -14.77 -3.15 -16.74
C GLU A 576 -16.06 -2.35 -17.08
N ASN A 577 -16.67 -2.60 -18.23
CA ASN A 577 -17.85 -1.84 -18.65
C ASN A 577 -19.08 -2.18 -17.81
N LEU A 578 -19.27 -3.45 -17.52
CA LEU A 578 -20.37 -3.93 -16.70
C LEU A 578 -20.20 -3.46 -15.24
N LEU A 579 -19.00 -3.60 -14.66
CA LEU A 579 -18.72 -3.15 -13.30
C LEU A 579 -18.91 -1.64 -13.15
N LYS A 580 -18.46 -0.85 -14.11
CA LYS A 580 -18.67 0.60 -14.17
C LYS A 580 -20.15 0.96 -14.15
N ALA A 581 -20.98 0.26 -14.91
CA ALA A 581 -22.40 0.52 -14.97
C ALA A 581 -23.12 0.12 -13.68
N ILE A 582 -22.79 -1.05 -13.11
CA ILE A 582 -23.30 -1.50 -11.81
C ILE A 582 -22.93 -0.50 -10.72
N MET A 583 -21.68 -0.06 -10.69
CA MET A 583 -21.20 0.90 -9.70
C MET A 583 -21.95 2.24 -9.79
N LYS A 584 -22.18 2.75 -11.00
CA LYS A 584 -23.00 3.95 -11.21
C LYS A 584 -24.40 3.81 -10.58
N GLU A 585 -25.04 2.69 -10.79
CA GLU A 585 -26.36 2.40 -10.24
C GLU A 585 -26.33 2.35 -8.70
N GLN A 586 -25.31 1.67 -8.12
CA GLN A 586 -25.15 1.60 -6.66
C GLN A 586 -24.92 2.98 -6.06
N MET A 587 -24.08 3.82 -6.67
CA MET A 587 -23.88 5.20 -6.25
C MET A 587 -25.16 6.01 -6.30
N LEU A 588 -25.92 5.95 -7.41
CA LEU A 588 -27.21 6.63 -7.53
C LEU A 588 -28.24 6.15 -6.49
N SER A 589 -28.31 4.84 -6.25
CA SER A 589 -29.22 4.25 -5.26
C SER A 589 -28.87 4.65 -3.83
N ALA A 590 -27.61 5.01 -3.56
CA ALA A 590 -27.14 5.56 -2.30
C ALA A 590 -27.34 7.08 -2.19
N GLY A 591 -28.01 7.73 -3.16
CA GLY A 591 -28.24 9.17 -3.18
C GLY A 591 -27.00 9.98 -3.55
N LEU A 592 -26.01 9.37 -4.21
CA LEU A 592 -24.81 10.05 -4.67
C LEU A 592 -24.97 10.56 -6.10
N THR A 593 -24.30 11.65 -6.42
CA THR A 593 -24.25 12.15 -7.80
C THR A 593 -23.13 11.45 -8.58
N THR A 594 -23.34 11.21 -9.86
CA THR A 594 -22.34 10.62 -10.74
C THR A 594 -22.08 11.48 -11.96
N VAL A 595 -20.82 11.52 -12.40
CA VAL A 595 -20.40 12.12 -13.66
C VAL A 595 -19.47 11.13 -14.33
N LEU A 596 -19.89 10.56 -15.45
CA LEU A 596 -19.03 9.68 -16.22
C LEU A 596 -17.89 10.50 -16.82
N LEU A 597 -16.66 10.19 -16.43
CA LEU A 597 -15.46 10.85 -16.91
C LEU A 597 -14.94 10.18 -18.21
N PRO A 598 -14.20 10.91 -19.04
CA PRO A 598 -13.34 10.31 -20.07
C PRO A 598 -12.41 9.26 -19.46
N GLN A 599 -12.07 8.22 -20.21
CA GLN A 599 -11.43 6.99 -19.69
C GLN A 599 -10.19 7.22 -18.81
N TYR A 600 -9.37 8.20 -19.11
CA TYR A 600 -8.12 8.48 -18.40
C TYR A 600 -8.13 9.83 -17.66
N LEU A 601 -9.27 10.51 -17.63
CA LEU A 601 -9.47 11.68 -16.77
C LEU A 601 -9.88 11.20 -15.38
N ARG A 602 -9.29 11.77 -14.33
CA ARG A 602 -9.69 11.52 -12.96
C ARG A 602 -9.99 12.81 -12.24
N VAL A 603 -10.86 12.74 -11.24
CA VAL A 603 -11.16 13.84 -10.32
C VAL A 603 -11.00 13.38 -8.88
N ARG A 604 -10.43 14.23 -8.05
CA ARG A 604 -10.45 14.07 -6.60
C ARG A 604 -11.00 15.35 -5.97
N GLN A 605 -11.95 15.19 -5.07
CA GLN A 605 -12.47 16.29 -4.26
C GLN A 605 -11.71 16.41 -2.93
N ARG A 606 -11.33 17.63 -2.58
CA ARG A 606 -10.79 18.00 -1.27
C ARG A 606 -11.44 19.30 -0.80
N GLY A 607 -12.35 19.22 0.16
CA GLY A 607 -13.22 20.34 0.53
C GLY A 607 -13.99 20.86 -0.70
N ASN A 608 -13.85 22.16 -0.98
CA ASN A 608 -14.45 22.81 -2.15
C ASN A 608 -13.54 22.82 -3.40
N LEU A 609 -12.41 22.13 -3.37
CA LEU A 609 -11.51 22.02 -4.52
C LEU A 609 -11.69 20.68 -5.23
N LEU A 610 -11.66 20.74 -6.55
CA LEU A 610 -11.68 19.58 -7.46
C LEU A 610 -10.36 19.54 -8.23
N PHE A 611 -9.64 18.45 -8.07
CA PHE A 611 -8.35 18.20 -8.73
C PHE A 611 -8.58 17.27 -9.90
N PHE A 612 -8.30 17.74 -11.11
CA PHE A 612 -8.41 16.95 -12.33
C PHE A 612 -7.03 16.58 -12.85
N THR A 613 -6.84 15.33 -13.24
CA THR A 613 -5.60 14.81 -13.83
C THR A 613 -5.91 14.04 -15.11
N ASN A 614 -5.16 14.31 -16.18
CA ASN A 614 -5.30 13.59 -17.45
C ASN A 614 -4.10 12.67 -17.70
N TYR A 615 -4.33 11.37 -17.56
CA TYR A 615 -3.35 10.32 -17.83
C TYR A 615 -3.35 9.84 -19.29
N GLY A 616 -4.39 10.17 -20.06
CA GLY A 616 -4.55 9.70 -21.43
C GLY A 616 -3.79 10.53 -22.45
N LYS A 617 -3.41 9.91 -23.57
CA LYS A 617 -2.73 10.59 -24.70
C LYS A 617 -3.57 11.67 -25.37
N GLN A 618 -4.89 11.54 -25.29
CA GLN A 618 -5.82 12.49 -25.90
C GLN A 618 -6.01 13.70 -25.00
N LYS A 619 -6.07 14.89 -25.62
CA LYS A 619 -6.57 16.08 -24.96
C LYS A 619 -8.03 15.89 -24.59
N VAL A 620 -8.41 16.19 -23.36
CA VAL A 620 -9.77 16.00 -22.82
C VAL A 620 -10.30 17.28 -22.22
N SER A 621 -11.62 17.47 -22.31
CA SER A 621 -12.33 18.56 -21.64
C SER A 621 -12.92 18.08 -20.32
N ILE A 622 -12.71 18.84 -19.26
CA ILE A 622 -13.41 18.63 -17.98
C ILE A 622 -14.92 18.82 -18.23
N PRO A 623 -15.78 17.84 -17.84
CA PRO A 623 -17.20 17.92 -18.07
C PRO A 623 -17.83 19.22 -17.55
N GLU A 624 -18.77 19.79 -18.33
CA GLU A 624 -19.42 21.08 -18.02
C GLU A 624 -20.16 21.10 -16.70
N LYS A 625 -20.57 19.92 -16.18
CA LYS A 625 -21.20 19.80 -14.87
C LYS A 625 -20.29 20.30 -13.73
N TYR A 626 -18.97 20.30 -13.92
CA TYR A 626 -18.01 20.88 -12.99
C TYR A 626 -17.79 22.37 -13.32
N ASN A 627 -18.41 23.23 -12.50
CA ASN A 627 -18.36 24.68 -12.67
C ASN A 627 -17.61 25.33 -11.50
N GLY A 628 -16.96 26.45 -11.77
CA GLY A 628 -16.20 27.20 -10.79
C GLY A 628 -15.05 27.98 -11.38
N GLU A 629 -14.17 28.43 -10.52
CA GLU A 629 -12.95 29.18 -10.87
C GLU A 629 -11.75 28.22 -10.95
N PHE A 630 -10.99 28.28 -12.04
CA PHE A 630 -9.73 27.55 -12.14
C PHE A 630 -8.62 28.29 -11.36
N LEU A 631 -8.17 27.70 -10.26
CA LEU A 631 -7.01 28.19 -9.51
C LEU A 631 -5.69 27.78 -10.18
N LEU A 632 -5.70 26.63 -10.88
CA LEU A 632 -4.57 26.13 -11.62
C LEU A 632 -5.05 25.40 -12.86
N GLY A 633 -4.33 25.55 -13.97
CA GLY A 633 -4.69 24.91 -15.23
C GLY A 633 -5.92 25.53 -15.90
N GLN A 634 -6.61 24.73 -16.70
CA GLN A 634 -7.78 25.16 -17.47
C GLN A 634 -8.70 23.98 -17.79
N ARG A 635 -9.88 24.21 -18.40
CA ARG A 635 -10.85 23.17 -18.72
C ARG A 635 -10.33 22.09 -19.69
N GLU A 636 -9.45 22.46 -20.59
CA GLU A 636 -8.87 21.57 -21.59
C GLU A 636 -7.49 21.07 -21.11
N LEU A 637 -7.38 19.77 -20.84
CA LEU A 637 -6.16 19.15 -20.33
C LEU A 637 -5.48 18.29 -21.40
N ALA A 638 -4.24 18.59 -21.72
CA ALA A 638 -3.37 17.69 -22.49
C ALA A 638 -2.93 16.50 -21.61
N GLN A 639 -2.19 15.55 -22.18
CA GLN A 639 -1.58 14.47 -21.41
C GLN A 639 -0.61 15.03 -20.37
N SER A 640 -0.58 14.44 -19.16
CA SER A 640 0.19 14.89 -18.00
C SER A 640 -0.17 16.28 -17.45
N ASP A 641 -1.27 16.88 -17.92
CA ASP A 641 -1.80 18.11 -17.36
C ASP A 641 -2.71 17.86 -16.16
N LEU A 642 -2.80 18.88 -15.31
CA LEU A 642 -3.72 18.93 -14.20
C LEU A 642 -4.45 20.28 -14.12
N ALA A 643 -5.62 20.28 -13.51
CA ALA A 643 -6.33 21.51 -13.16
C ALA A 643 -6.89 21.41 -11.73
N ILE A 644 -6.92 22.56 -11.05
CA ILE A 644 -7.57 22.72 -9.74
C ILE A 644 -8.71 23.71 -9.92
N LEU A 645 -9.92 23.24 -9.71
CA LEU A 645 -11.16 24.00 -9.82
C LEU A 645 -11.73 24.25 -8.44
N LYS A 646 -11.97 25.49 -8.07
CA LYS A 646 -12.74 25.85 -6.89
C LYS A 646 -14.22 25.84 -7.27
N SER A 647 -14.95 24.86 -6.74
CA SER A 647 -16.40 24.75 -6.99
C SER A 647 -17.19 25.86 -6.34
N THR A 648 -18.19 26.38 -7.06
CA THR A 648 -19.15 27.38 -6.57
C THR A 648 -20.19 26.77 -5.68
#